data_0ce86e81a6a77656f24a765c200b641d
#
_entry.id   0ce86e81a6a77656f24a765c200b641d
#
_cell.length_a   1.000
_cell.length_b   1.000
_cell.length_c   1.000
_cell.angle_alpha   90.00
_cell.angle_beta   90.00
_cell.angle_gamma   90.00
#
_symmetry.space_group_name_H-M   'P 1'
#
loop_
_entity.id
_entity.type
_entity.pdbx_description
1 polymer ?
#
loop_
_entity_poly.entity_id
_entity_poly.type
_entity_poly.pdbx_seq_one_letter_code
_entity_poly.pdbx_strand_id
1 'polypeptide(L)'
;MIFARLTALAAFAGIVSVANSADPAPTHVPPSLFKLSDPDLEISVWAASPMLKNPTNMDTDQHGRIWVAEGVNYRSQSKHQPAGDRIVVLEDTDGDGKADKSWTFVQEPFLLAPMGICVIDNKVIVSMTPDLIVYTDVNRNAKFDPGVDKREVILSGFNGRIHDHSLHSVTVGPDGQWYWNAGNSGAQFTDKSGKTFRIGSAYDPYYGRTNPGDLGWNPREIAGSKSDDGFVWIGGFAARMNPDGSGVRILGHNFRNSYEQTVTSFGDVFQNDNDDPPACRVAFLPEGGNAGFCSADGKRSWQVDRRPGQSVATAQWRQEDPGTMPSGDVYGGGSPTGIAFAEESALGEKHRNLLLSCEPGRNTVFGYYPKPDGAGFKLERFDFLTTNPEGKFVGSDFIGGATTVTRELHTLFRPSDVMVGADGAIYVADWFDPRVGGHATMDETLGGTIYRIAPKGFKPTVPKVDLSTPEGAVAALRSTAVNVRGAAFSAVKEHGSKAQPALEKLLKDEQPHIRARAIWLLSHLPRAKARLLELMADKDDNIRLTTLRVIRQLEDRTGSGLTKPFQGDMRGAGTNDGPWYAWQSVKVWTDPSAAVRREAALGLRDVVWQTMGDGRNFYTQDAQQAFIVLAQRFDGKDRAYLDALGLAVRGREAKGYDLLKPSLGNADPLKWSPRWAWIAWRLHPPQSVADFKTRALAPSLPDAERKRALAAITFNHSREAAEAMLEIAAATDKLVKVEAIWWLLNRKDNDWAGHGLANALKTRGIYDPDKIQLTAVVVPEPPKVSQPFSLPDLAKLKGDTKRGALIATACYTCHRVGKEGVEFGPDLTGWASRQPLDVVLRSIVEPSADIAHGFAGHELTLKDGTVIHGLLLADADPVIIMSTGGITQTVPKNRIKEKKPLGRSLMLSAEQMGMGPQELADIAAFLRTK
;
A
#
# COMPACT_ATOMS: atom_id res chain seq x y z
N MET A 1 -82.86 -38.88 3.81
CA MET A 1 -83.78 -38.79 4.96
C MET A 1 -83.03 -38.05 6.08
N ILE A 2 -83.42 -36.83 6.28
CA ILE A 2 -83.96 -36.23 7.54
C ILE A 2 -82.94 -35.96 8.57
N PHE A 3 -82.64 -34.71 8.71
CA PHE A 3 -82.59 -33.69 9.76
C PHE A 3 -82.04 -34.03 11.17
N ALA A 4 -81.08 -33.28 11.65
CA ALA A 4 -81.31 -32.37 12.79
C ALA A 4 -80.16 -31.36 12.96
N ARG A 5 -80.54 -30.09 13.05
CA ARG A 5 -79.70 -28.92 13.42
C ARG A 5 -79.46 -28.92 14.95
N LEU A 6 -78.25 -28.50 15.35
CA LEU A 6 -78.02 -27.86 16.64
C LEU A 6 -77.01 -26.70 16.50
N THR A 7 -77.56 -25.53 16.83
CA THR A 7 -76.84 -24.24 16.86
C THR A 7 -76.05 -24.14 18.17
N ALA A 8 -74.77 -23.85 18.12
CA ALA A 8 -73.99 -23.42 19.26
C ALA A 8 -73.34 -22.05 18.90
N LEU A 9 -73.71 -21.00 19.61
CA LEU A 9 -73.10 -19.68 19.65
C LEU A 9 -71.70 -19.86 20.29
N ALA A 10 -70.65 -19.55 19.58
CA ALA A 10 -69.34 -19.30 20.13
C ALA A 10 -69.01 -17.83 20.06
N ALA A 11 -68.83 -17.18 21.18
CA ALA A 11 -68.35 -15.79 21.28
C ALA A 11 -66.92 -15.67 20.77
N PHE A 12 -66.70 -14.88 19.76
CA PHE A 12 -65.42 -14.49 19.26
C PHE A 12 -64.86 -13.39 20.21
N ALA A 13 -63.91 -13.75 21.08
CA ALA A 13 -63.05 -12.78 21.72
C ALA A 13 -61.96 -12.40 20.69
N GLY A 14 -62.04 -11.19 20.15
CA GLY A 14 -61.02 -10.64 19.26
C GLY A 14 -59.74 -10.43 20.01
N ILE A 15 -58.74 -11.27 19.75
CA ILE A 15 -57.36 -10.97 20.11
C ILE A 15 -56.88 -9.99 19.06
N VAL A 16 -56.82 -8.72 19.42
CA VAL A 16 -56.05 -7.72 18.68
C VAL A 16 -54.57 -8.06 18.89
N SER A 17 -53.94 -8.77 17.97
CA SER A 17 -52.51 -8.86 17.93
C SER A 17 -51.98 -7.49 17.54
N VAL A 18 -51.47 -6.76 18.51
CA VAL A 18 -50.58 -5.63 18.23
C VAL A 18 -49.38 -6.23 17.52
N ALA A 19 -49.34 -6.12 16.18
CA ALA A 19 -48.13 -6.34 15.45
C ALA A 19 -47.17 -5.26 15.96
N ASN A 20 -46.19 -5.65 16.79
CA ASN A 20 -44.99 -4.87 16.96
C ASN A 20 -44.39 -4.70 15.55
N SER A 21 -44.55 -3.52 14.97
CA SER A 21 -43.75 -3.09 13.86
C SER A 21 -42.30 -3.07 14.41
N ALA A 22 -41.52 -4.12 14.08
CA ALA A 22 -40.09 -4.04 14.32
C ALA A 22 -39.62 -2.73 13.65
N ASP A 23 -38.92 -1.92 14.38
CA ASP A 23 -38.27 -0.73 13.80
C ASP A 23 -37.49 -1.16 12.56
N PRO A 24 -37.55 -0.38 11.45
CA PRO A 24 -36.83 -0.72 10.25
C PRO A 24 -35.34 -0.89 10.60
N ALA A 25 -34.70 -1.91 10.02
CA ALA A 25 -33.29 -2.16 10.24
C ALA A 25 -32.49 -0.88 9.96
N PRO A 26 -31.51 -0.53 10.80
CA PRO A 26 -30.73 0.69 10.62
C PRO A 26 -29.96 0.61 9.28
N THR A 27 -29.97 1.71 8.55
CA THR A 27 -29.31 1.85 7.24
C THR A 27 -27.94 2.54 7.33
N HIS A 28 -27.55 2.96 8.53
CA HIS A 28 -26.30 3.66 8.80
C HIS A 28 -25.91 3.59 10.27
N VAL A 29 -24.64 3.87 10.55
CA VAL A 29 -24.16 4.02 11.94
C VAL A 29 -24.53 5.42 12.43
N PRO A 30 -25.29 5.55 13.55
CA PRO A 30 -25.69 6.85 14.07
C PRO A 30 -24.48 7.75 14.41
N PRO A 31 -24.52 9.05 14.09
CA PRO A 31 -23.47 10.01 14.44
C PRO A 31 -23.03 9.99 15.90
N SER A 32 -23.92 9.67 16.82
CA SER A 32 -23.64 9.60 18.27
C SER A 32 -22.69 8.47 18.69
N LEU A 33 -22.47 7.48 17.83
CA LEU A 33 -21.53 6.38 18.08
C LEU A 33 -20.10 6.71 17.66
N PHE A 34 -19.89 7.80 16.94
CA PHE A 34 -18.56 8.22 16.51
C PHE A 34 -17.85 9.05 17.57
N LYS A 35 -16.55 8.85 17.66
CA LYS A 35 -15.61 9.72 18.38
C LYS A 35 -14.72 10.44 17.38
N LEU A 36 -14.76 11.75 17.43
CA LEU A 36 -13.84 12.64 16.71
C LEU A 36 -12.64 12.98 17.59
N SER A 37 -11.46 13.12 16.99
CA SER A 37 -10.24 13.55 17.69
C SER A 37 -10.33 14.98 18.20
N ASP A 38 -11.16 15.81 17.58
CA ASP A 38 -11.35 17.20 17.89
C ASP A 38 -12.80 17.46 18.33
N PRO A 39 -13.02 17.92 19.58
CA PRO A 39 -14.36 18.20 20.10
C PRO A 39 -15.05 19.41 19.46
N ASP A 40 -14.34 20.26 18.71
CA ASP A 40 -14.93 21.40 18.00
C ASP A 40 -15.54 21.00 16.65
N LEU A 41 -15.31 19.76 16.21
CA LEU A 41 -15.90 19.21 15.02
C LEU A 41 -17.22 18.49 15.33
N GLU A 42 -18.05 18.36 14.31
CA GLU A 42 -19.26 17.55 14.31
C GLU A 42 -19.30 16.63 13.10
N ILE A 43 -19.96 15.49 13.25
CA ILE A 43 -20.26 14.55 12.18
C ILE A 43 -21.76 14.50 11.96
N SER A 44 -22.16 14.49 10.70
CA SER A 44 -23.57 14.33 10.31
C SER A 44 -23.68 13.29 9.18
N VAL A 45 -24.88 12.69 9.05
CA VAL A 45 -25.21 11.91 7.87
C VAL A 45 -25.50 12.88 6.74
N TRP A 46 -24.70 12.87 5.69
CA TRP A 46 -24.93 13.69 4.51
C TRP A 46 -25.84 13.00 3.50
N ALA A 47 -25.64 11.70 3.25
CA ALA A 47 -26.51 10.84 2.46
C ALA A 47 -26.49 9.42 3.00
N ALA A 48 -27.57 8.68 2.86
CA ALA A 48 -27.64 7.27 3.22
C ALA A 48 -28.55 6.50 2.25
N SER A 49 -28.50 5.19 2.30
CA SER A 49 -29.44 4.34 1.57
C SER A 49 -30.89 4.75 1.87
N PRO A 50 -31.79 4.79 0.83
CA PRO A 50 -31.65 4.19 -0.49
C PRO A 50 -31.03 5.10 -1.58
N MET A 51 -30.55 6.31 -1.25
CA MET A 51 -29.96 7.24 -2.22
C MET A 51 -28.70 6.66 -2.90
N LEU A 52 -27.94 5.88 -2.18
CA LEU A 52 -26.75 5.16 -2.65
C LEU A 52 -26.68 3.77 -2.00
N LYS A 53 -25.82 2.90 -2.53
CA LYS A 53 -25.55 1.54 -2.03
C LYS A 53 -24.06 1.26 -2.06
N ASN A 54 -23.54 0.55 -1.04
CA ASN A 54 -22.16 0.02 -0.98
C ASN A 54 -21.13 0.90 -1.71
N PRO A 55 -20.84 2.13 -1.24
CA PRO A 55 -19.91 3.03 -1.91
C PRO A 55 -18.48 2.48 -1.86
N THR A 56 -17.83 2.34 -3.00
CA THR A 56 -16.42 1.94 -3.10
C THR A 56 -15.51 3.15 -3.04
N ASN A 57 -15.89 4.20 -3.79
CA ASN A 57 -15.10 5.42 -3.92
C ASN A 57 -16.04 6.59 -4.27
N MET A 58 -15.62 7.81 -3.97
CA MET A 58 -16.41 9.01 -4.24
C MET A 58 -15.51 10.17 -4.67
N ASP A 59 -16.12 11.11 -5.41
CA ASP A 59 -15.49 12.38 -5.77
C ASP A 59 -16.51 13.51 -5.78
N THR A 60 -16.05 14.76 -5.86
CA THR A 60 -16.93 15.95 -5.91
C THR A 60 -16.68 16.76 -7.16
N ASP A 61 -17.70 17.36 -7.73
CA ASP A 61 -17.55 18.28 -8.85
C ASP A 61 -17.50 19.76 -8.41
N GLN A 62 -17.33 20.66 -9.37
CA GLN A 62 -17.28 22.11 -9.12
C GLN A 62 -18.60 22.70 -8.62
N HIS A 63 -19.68 21.96 -8.63
CA HIS A 63 -20.98 22.37 -8.12
C HIS A 63 -21.25 21.86 -6.70
N GLY A 64 -20.31 21.07 -6.13
CA GLY A 64 -20.44 20.48 -4.81
C GLY A 64 -21.26 19.20 -4.77
N ARG A 65 -21.66 18.66 -5.93
CA ARG A 65 -22.31 17.36 -6.01
C ARG A 65 -21.29 16.27 -5.71
N ILE A 66 -21.71 15.23 -5.00
CA ILE A 66 -20.87 14.07 -4.73
C ILE A 66 -21.24 12.95 -5.70
N TRP A 67 -20.24 12.42 -6.36
CA TRP A 67 -20.32 11.32 -7.29
C TRP A 67 -19.80 10.06 -6.62
N VAL A 68 -20.55 8.97 -6.71
CA VAL A 68 -20.26 7.71 -6.00
C VAL A 68 -20.19 6.55 -6.98
N ALA A 69 -19.12 5.80 -6.90
CA ALA A 69 -19.01 4.48 -7.51
C ALA A 69 -19.61 3.45 -6.54
N GLU A 70 -20.63 2.71 -6.97
CA GLU A 70 -21.24 1.63 -6.19
C GLU A 70 -20.59 0.29 -6.49
N GLY A 71 -20.41 -0.55 -5.46
CA GLY A 71 -19.84 -1.88 -5.57
C GLY A 71 -20.78 -2.99 -5.09
N VAL A 72 -22.06 -2.92 -5.40
CA VAL A 72 -23.06 -3.92 -5.02
C VAL A 72 -22.67 -5.31 -5.51
N ASN A 73 -22.03 -5.41 -6.66
CA ASN A 73 -21.54 -6.65 -7.23
C ASN A 73 -20.11 -7.03 -6.80
N TYR A 74 -19.53 -6.35 -5.82
CA TYR A 74 -18.18 -6.65 -5.36
C TYR A 74 -18.04 -8.13 -4.99
N ARG A 75 -17.14 -8.85 -5.68
CA ARG A 75 -16.93 -10.30 -5.59
C ARG A 75 -18.16 -11.19 -5.87
N SER A 76 -19.32 -10.61 -6.22
CA SER A 76 -20.56 -11.36 -6.43
C SER A 76 -20.84 -11.76 -7.88
N GLN A 77 -20.06 -11.25 -8.84
CA GLN A 77 -20.20 -11.61 -10.27
C GLN A 77 -21.61 -11.34 -10.81
N SER A 78 -22.12 -10.14 -10.63
CA SER A 78 -23.48 -9.68 -11.05
C SER A 78 -24.65 -10.40 -10.37
N LYS A 79 -24.45 -11.16 -9.32
CA LYS A 79 -25.55 -11.87 -8.64
C LYS A 79 -26.53 -10.95 -7.92
N HIS A 80 -26.05 -9.83 -7.37
CA HIS A 80 -26.88 -8.89 -6.61
C HIS A 80 -27.54 -7.85 -7.52
N GLN A 81 -26.85 -7.38 -8.56
CA GLN A 81 -27.34 -6.35 -9.48
C GLN A 81 -26.96 -6.67 -10.93
N PRO A 82 -27.80 -7.50 -11.64
CA PRO A 82 -27.49 -7.94 -13.01
C PRO A 82 -27.40 -6.81 -14.04
N ALA A 83 -28.05 -5.66 -13.77
CA ALA A 83 -27.96 -4.48 -14.62
C ALA A 83 -26.58 -3.78 -14.57
N GLY A 84 -25.69 -4.23 -13.69
CA GLY A 84 -24.39 -3.61 -13.37
C GLY A 84 -24.49 -2.63 -12.21
N ASP A 85 -23.36 -2.23 -11.69
CA ASP A 85 -23.28 -1.23 -10.63
C ASP A 85 -23.43 0.18 -11.20
N ARG A 86 -23.82 1.13 -10.36
CA ARG A 86 -24.12 2.48 -10.78
C ARG A 86 -22.96 3.42 -10.47
N ILE A 87 -22.82 4.45 -11.29
CA ILE A 87 -22.24 5.71 -10.86
C ILE A 87 -23.41 6.63 -10.52
N VAL A 88 -23.48 7.06 -9.27
CA VAL A 88 -24.59 7.84 -8.72
C VAL A 88 -24.13 9.27 -8.44
N VAL A 89 -25.00 10.25 -8.73
CA VAL A 89 -24.79 11.66 -8.38
C VAL A 89 -25.74 12.04 -7.26
N LEU A 90 -25.20 12.68 -6.25
CA LEU A 90 -25.92 13.16 -5.06
C LEU A 90 -25.78 14.67 -4.95
N GLU A 91 -26.83 15.36 -4.59
CA GLU A 91 -26.89 16.82 -4.52
C GLU A 91 -27.64 17.28 -3.26
N ASP A 92 -27.07 18.29 -2.60
CA ASP A 92 -27.69 19.11 -1.57
C ASP A 92 -28.21 20.37 -2.27
N THR A 93 -29.53 20.41 -2.58
CA THR A 93 -30.11 21.48 -3.40
C THR A 93 -30.55 22.68 -2.58
N ASP A 94 -30.77 22.54 -1.27
CA ASP A 94 -31.22 23.62 -0.39
C ASP A 94 -30.10 24.19 0.52
N GLY A 95 -28.92 23.55 0.52
CA GLY A 95 -27.73 24.01 1.26
C GLY A 95 -27.79 23.76 2.75
N ASP A 96 -28.55 22.75 3.18
CA ASP A 96 -28.69 22.41 4.60
C ASP A 96 -27.56 21.50 5.11
N GLY A 97 -26.71 20.99 4.22
CA GLY A 97 -25.62 20.08 4.53
C GLY A 97 -26.00 18.61 4.45
N LYS A 98 -27.09 18.30 3.74
CA LYS A 98 -27.55 16.93 3.46
C LYS A 98 -27.99 16.83 2.00
N ALA A 99 -27.72 15.68 1.38
CA ALA A 99 -28.24 15.43 0.04
C ALA A 99 -29.76 15.19 0.11
N ASP A 100 -30.49 15.87 -0.74
CA ASP A 100 -31.93 15.71 -0.91
C ASP A 100 -32.30 15.13 -2.28
N LYS A 101 -31.32 14.99 -3.18
CA LYS A 101 -31.53 14.48 -4.52
C LYS A 101 -30.43 13.51 -4.93
N SER A 102 -30.82 12.42 -5.59
CA SER A 102 -29.91 11.47 -6.21
C SER A 102 -30.42 10.96 -7.55
N TRP A 103 -29.49 10.70 -8.47
CA TRP A 103 -29.80 10.06 -9.75
C TRP A 103 -28.61 9.26 -10.27
N THR A 104 -28.88 8.30 -11.14
CA THR A 104 -27.84 7.50 -11.78
C THR A 104 -27.25 8.29 -12.96
N PHE A 105 -25.92 8.51 -12.96
CA PHE A 105 -25.18 8.99 -14.12
C PHE A 105 -25.12 7.91 -15.20
N VAL A 106 -24.59 6.72 -14.84
CA VAL A 106 -24.47 5.57 -15.73
C VAL A 106 -24.67 4.26 -14.99
N GLN A 107 -25.31 3.30 -15.65
CA GLN A 107 -25.42 1.90 -15.22
C GLN A 107 -25.32 1.01 -16.45
N GLU A 108 -24.33 0.13 -16.48
CA GLU A 108 -24.11 -0.78 -17.60
C GLU A 108 -23.77 -2.18 -17.06
N PRO A 109 -24.24 -3.27 -17.71
CA PRO A 109 -24.07 -4.64 -17.17
C PRO A 109 -22.63 -5.09 -16.95
N PHE A 110 -21.66 -4.45 -17.59
CA PHE A 110 -20.24 -4.74 -17.41
C PHE A 110 -19.60 -3.96 -16.25
N LEU A 111 -20.25 -2.91 -15.74
CA LEU A 111 -19.78 -2.21 -14.55
C LEU A 111 -20.03 -3.11 -13.33
N LEU A 112 -19.01 -3.84 -12.92
CA LEU A 112 -19.05 -4.77 -11.81
C LEU A 112 -18.06 -4.31 -10.74
N ALA A 113 -18.57 -3.63 -9.73
CA ALA A 113 -17.81 -3.02 -8.64
C ALA A 113 -16.66 -2.12 -9.15
N PRO A 114 -16.97 -0.98 -9.78
CA PRO A 114 -15.96 0.03 -10.05
C PRO A 114 -15.32 0.48 -8.73
N MET A 115 -13.97 0.47 -8.68
CA MET A 115 -13.21 0.68 -7.44
C MET A 115 -12.68 2.11 -7.31
N GLY A 116 -12.86 2.95 -8.33
CA GLY A 116 -12.43 4.32 -8.30
C GLY A 116 -13.22 5.20 -9.24
N ILE A 117 -13.40 6.46 -8.84
CA ILE A 117 -14.03 7.50 -9.64
C ILE A 117 -13.25 8.81 -9.51
N CYS A 118 -13.10 9.55 -10.61
CA CYS A 118 -12.57 10.91 -10.59
C CYS A 118 -13.37 11.77 -11.56
N VAL A 119 -13.88 12.91 -11.07
CA VAL A 119 -14.74 13.81 -11.86
C VAL A 119 -13.99 15.10 -12.15
N ILE A 120 -13.62 15.34 -13.40
CA ILE A 120 -12.87 16.51 -13.82
C ILE A 120 -13.68 17.25 -14.90
N ASP A 121 -14.33 18.33 -14.51
CA ASP A 121 -15.23 19.11 -15.35
C ASP A 121 -16.37 18.22 -15.92
N ASN A 122 -16.38 17.91 -17.20
CA ASN A 122 -17.34 17.03 -17.83
C ASN A 122 -16.85 15.61 -18.11
N LYS A 123 -15.72 15.24 -17.52
CA LYS A 123 -15.15 13.88 -17.63
C LYS A 123 -15.33 13.12 -16.35
N VAL A 124 -15.87 11.92 -16.45
CA VAL A 124 -15.99 10.96 -15.35
C VAL A 124 -15.09 9.77 -15.64
N ILE A 125 -13.99 9.67 -14.92
CA ILE A 125 -13.00 8.61 -15.05
C ILE A 125 -13.39 7.52 -14.07
N VAL A 126 -13.55 6.29 -14.55
CA VAL A 126 -13.96 5.13 -13.76
C VAL A 126 -12.94 4.02 -13.90
N SER A 127 -12.39 3.58 -12.78
CA SER A 127 -11.55 2.40 -12.75
C SER A 127 -12.41 1.16 -12.50
N MET A 128 -12.43 0.28 -13.46
CA MET A 128 -13.17 -0.97 -13.41
C MET A 128 -12.41 -2.05 -14.19
N THR A 129 -11.80 -2.97 -13.46
CA THR A 129 -10.99 -4.05 -14.05
C THR A 129 -11.76 -4.79 -15.15
N PRO A 130 -11.20 -5.01 -16.36
CA PRO A 130 -9.77 -4.78 -16.70
C PRO A 130 -9.46 -3.39 -17.28
N ASP A 131 -10.35 -2.42 -17.18
CA ASP A 131 -10.34 -1.17 -17.93
C ASP A 131 -10.31 0.08 -17.05
N LEU A 132 -9.60 1.09 -17.51
CA LEU A 132 -9.77 2.46 -17.07
C LEU A 132 -10.62 3.18 -18.13
N ILE A 133 -11.83 3.61 -17.75
CA ILE A 133 -12.87 4.10 -18.64
C ILE A 133 -13.05 5.59 -18.41
N VAL A 134 -13.27 6.34 -19.50
CA VAL A 134 -13.63 7.77 -19.45
C VAL A 134 -15.00 7.95 -20.10
N TYR A 135 -15.94 8.46 -19.32
CA TYR A 135 -17.19 8.99 -19.81
C TYR A 135 -17.07 10.51 -19.97
N THR A 136 -17.44 11.05 -21.11
CA THR A 136 -17.50 12.50 -21.35
C THR A 136 -18.94 12.91 -21.48
N ASP A 137 -19.45 13.63 -20.50
CA ASP A 137 -20.77 14.25 -20.48
C ASP A 137 -20.75 15.51 -21.38
N VAL A 138 -21.08 15.33 -22.65
CA VAL A 138 -20.96 16.38 -23.69
C VAL A 138 -22.01 17.47 -23.47
N ASN A 139 -23.22 17.06 -23.09
CA ASN A 139 -24.34 18.00 -22.87
C ASN A 139 -24.40 18.57 -21.43
N ARG A 140 -23.46 18.12 -20.53
CA ARG A 140 -23.27 18.62 -19.17
C ARG A 140 -24.54 18.52 -18.28
N ASN A 141 -25.33 17.47 -18.46
CA ASN A 141 -26.54 17.24 -17.69
C ASN A 141 -26.33 16.27 -16.50
N ALA A 142 -25.10 15.82 -16.28
CA ALA A 142 -24.71 14.84 -15.28
C ALA A 142 -25.46 13.50 -15.41
N LYS A 143 -25.70 13.09 -16.64
CA LYS A 143 -26.31 11.83 -17.01
C LYS A 143 -25.69 11.35 -18.31
N PHE A 144 -25.33 10.07 -18.37
CA PHE A 144 -24.80 9.50 -19.60
C PHE A 144 -25.91 9.21 -20.62
N ASP A 145 -25.93 9.96 -21.71
CA ASP A 145 -26.89 9.85 -22.79
C ASP A 145 -26.24 9.15 -24.00
N PRO A 146 -26.49 7.83 -24.22
CA PRO A 146 -25.95 7.13 -25.37
C PRO A 146 -26.27 7.83 -26.71
N GLY A 147 -25.26 8.05 -27.55
CA GLY A 147 -25.42 8.76 -28.83
C GLY A 147 -25.16 10.27 -28.79
N VAL A 148 -25.12 10.88 -27.59
CA VAL A 148 -24.69 12.27 -27.34
C VAL A 148 -23.31 12.26 -26.67
N ASP A 149 -23.20 11.51 -25.60
CA ASP A 149 -22.02 11.41 -24.76
C ASP A 149 -21.04 10.36 -25.28
N LYS A 150 -19.82 10.43 -24.77
CA LYS A 150 -18.75 9.53 -25.22
C LYS A 150 -18.29 8.63 -24.07
N ARG A 151 -18.04 7.37 -24.41
CA ARG A 151 -17.35 6.41 -23.55
C ARG A 151 -16.12 5.90 -24.25
N GLU A 152 -14.99 5.98 -23.59
CA GLU A 152 -13.69 5.51 -24.11
C GLU A 152 -12.98 4.65 -23.04
N VAL A 153 -12.46 3.50 -23.46
CA VAL A 153 -11.46 2.75 -22.67
C VAL A 153 -10.10 3.35 -22.97
N ILE A 154 -9.51 4.01 -21.96
CA ILE A 154 -8.24 4.73 -22.14
C ILE A 154 -7.03 3.84 -21.93
N LEU A 155 -7.12 2.91 -20.97
CA LEU A 155 -6.16 1.83 -20.74
C LEU A 155 -6.93 0.53 -20.48
N SER A 156 -6.38 -0.60 -20.95
CA SER A 156 -6.93 -1.94 -20.71
C SER A 156 -5.82 -2.95 -20.52
N GLY A 157 -6.05 -3.97 -19.67
CA GLY A 157 -5.10 -5.04 -19.41
C GLY A 157 -4.70 -5.18 -17.94
N PHE A 158 -5.55 -4.67 -17.04
CA PHE A 158 -5.40 -4.88 -15.59
C PHE A 158 -6.03 -6.21 -15.23
N ASN A 159 -5.23 -7.09 -14.61
CA ASN A 159 -5.71 -8.38 -14.15
C ASN A 159 -6.39 -8.23 -12.80
N GLY A 160 -7.35 -9.08 -12.49
CA GLY A 160 -8.05 -9.03 -11.22
C GLY A 160 -9.52 -9.34 -11.33
N ARG A 161 -9.83 -10.58 -11.23
CA ARG A 161 -11.18 -11.09 -11.32
C ARG A 161 -12.07 -10.74 -10.13
N ILE A 162 -11.47 -10.62 -8.96
CA ILE A 162 -12.17 -10.44 -7.70
C ILE A 162 -12.09 -8.99 -7.19
N HIS A 163 -11.62 -8.08 -8.01
CA HIS A 163 -11.53 -6.63 -7.81
C HIS A 163 -10.57 -6.16 -6.69
N ASP A 164 -10.29 -6.96 -5.67
CA ASP A 164 -9.56 -6.52 -4.48
C ASP A 164 -8.04 -6.41 -4.60
N HIS A 165 -7.43 -6.98 -5.61
CA HIS A 165 -5.98 -6.82 -5.90
C HIS A 165 -5.73 -6.32 -7.32
N SER A 166 -6.66 -5.58 -7.88
CA SER A 166 -6.61 -5.16 -9.27
C SER A 166 -6.51 -3.64 -9.43
N LEU A 167 -7.14 -3.07 -10.45
CA LEU A 167 -7.20 -1.63 -10.66
C LEU A 167 -8.09 -0.98 -9.60
N HIS A 168 -7.57 0.03 -8.91
CA HIS A 168 -8.24 0.73 -7.83
C HIS A 168 -8.50 2.21 -8.19
N SER A 169 -8.37 3.11 -7.21
CA SER A 169 -8.76 4.51 -7.35
C SER A 169 -7.94 5.29 -8.38
N VAL A 170 -8.51 6.36 -8.84
CA VAL A 170 -7.91 7.34 -9.74
C VAL A 170 -8.15 8.75 -9.19
N THR A 171 -7.14 9.60 -9.27
CA THR A 171 -7.20 11.01 -8.84
C THR A 171 -6.39 11.90 -9.79
N VAL A 172 -6.50 13.21 -9.64
CA VAL A 172 -5.73 14.18 -10.42
C VAL A 172 -4.61 14.81 -9.59
N GLY A 173 -3.42 14.92 -10.16
CA GLY A 173 -2.29 15.61 -9.52
C GLY A 173 -2.25 17.11 -9.77
N PRO A 174 -1.39 17.84 -9.05
CA PRO A 174 -1.21 19.28 -9.22
C PRO A 174 -0.59 19.66 -10.56
N ASP A 175 -0.05 18.69 -11.28
CA ASP A 175 0.54 18.79 -12.63
C ASP A 175 -0.49 18.53 -13.75
N GLY A 176 -1.76 18.31 -13.40
CA GLY A 176 -2.84 17.98 -14.31
C GLY A 176 -2.77 16.57 -14.88
N GLN A 177 -1.86 15.72 -14.40
CA GLN A 177 -1.83 14.30 -14.75
C GLN A 177 -2.80 13.49 -13.90
N TRP A 178 -3.22 12.33 -14.39
CA TRP A 178 -4.04 11.39 -13.65
C TRP A 178 -3.17 10.37 -12.95
N TYR A 179 -3.43 10.15 -11.68
CA TYR A 179 -2.72 9.24 -10.80
C TYR A 179 -3.64 8.07 -10.44
N TRP A 180 -3.15 6.85 -10.51
CA TRP A 180 -3.94 5.65 -10.29
C TRP A 180 -3.11 4.52 -9.72
N ASN A 181 -3.78 3.57 -9.06
CA ASN A 181 -3.18 2.46 -8.36
C ASN A 181 -3.70 1.13 -8.87
N ALA A 182 -2.88 0.10 -8.76
CA ALA A 182 -3.31 -1.29 -8.91
C ALA A 182 -2.61 -2.18 -7.89
N GLY A 183 -3.32 -3.17 -7.39
CA GLY A 183 -2.79 -4.22 -6.53
C GLY A 183 -1.94 -5.24 -7.30
N ASN A 184 -1.53 -6.30 -6.62
CA ASN A 184 -0.54 -7.24 -7.16
C ASN A 184 -1.12 -8.38 -8.03
N SER A 185 -2.35 -8.25 -8.51
CA SER A 185 -2.90 -9.15 -9.54
C SER A 185 -2.20 -9.00 -10.90
N GLY A 186 -1.35 -7.98 -11.04
CA GLY A 186 -0.56 -7.73 -12.24
C GLY A 186 -1.31 -6.96 -13.33
N ALA A 187 -0.54 -6.48 -14.31
CA ALA A 187 -1.07 -5.77 -15.46
C ALA A 187 -0.18 -5.95 -16.69
N GLN A 188 -0.80 -6.00 -17.86
CA GLN A 188 -0.11 -5.90 -19.13
C GLN A 188 -0.91 -5.00 -20.06
N PHE A 189 -0.46 -3.77 -20.23
CA PHE A 189 -1.17 -2.76 -21.01
C PHE A 189 -0.19 -1.94 -21.87
N THR A 190 -0.73 -1.35 -22.95
CA THR A 190 0.00 -0.42 -23.81
C THR A 190 -0.63 0.96 -23.66
N ASP A 191 0.18 1.97 -23.34
CA ASP A 191 -0.30 3.34 -23.26
C ASP A 191 -0.55 3.96 -24.66
N LYS A 192 -1.22 5.09 -24.69
CA LYS A 192 -1.53 5.78 -25.96
C LYS A 192 -0.28 6.34 -26.68
N SER A 193 0.92 6.31 -26.05
CA SER A 193 2.21 6.59 -26.72
C SER A 193 2.84 5.35 -27.34
N GLY A 194 2.24 4.18 -27.20
CA GLY A 194 2.68 2.91 -27.77
C GLY A 194 3.67 2.14 -26.90
N LYS A 195 3.89 2.53 -25.61
CA LYS A 195 4.75 1.79 -24.68
C LYS A 195 3.96 0.71 -23.96
N THR A 196 4.47 -0.51 -23.97
CA THR A 196 3.88 -1.65 -23.24
C THR A 196 4.55 -1.84 -21.89
N PHE A 197 3.71 -1.89 -20.85
CA PHE A 197 4.09 -2.20 -19.48
C PHE A 197 3.71 -3.65 -19.16
N ARG A 198 4.65 -4.39 -18.54
CA ARG A 198 4.52 -5.79 -18.13
C ARG A 198 4.82 -5.86 -16.64
N ILE A 199 3.77 -6.00 -15.82
CA ILE A 199 3.85 -5.88 -14.36
C ILE A 199 3.35 -7.19 -13.76
N GLY A 200 4.28 -8.07 -13.41
CA GLY A 200 4.00 -9.37 -12.83
C GLY A 200 4.30 -9.41 -11.33
N SER A 201 3.89 -10.48 -10.67
CA SER A 201 4.19 -10.71 -9.25
C SER A 201 4.15 -12.17 -8.87
N ALA A 202 4.61 -12.50 -7.67
CA ALA A 202 4.48 -13.85 -7.10
C ALA A 202 3.04 -14.21 -6.70
N TYR A 203 2.14 -13.25 -6.69
CA TYR A 203 0.74 -13.45 -6.37
C TYR A 203 0.04 -14.27 -7.45
N ASP A 204 -0.86 -15.16 -7.05
CA ASP A 204 -1.67 -15.95 -7.95
C ASP A 204 -3.14 -15.81 -7.57
N PRO A 205 -3.87 -14.87 -8.20
CA PRO A 205 -5.28 -14.65 -7.91
C PRO A 205 -6.17 -15.81 -8.37
N TYR A 206 -5.62 -16.73 -9.17
CA TYR A 206 -6.40 -17.80 -9.81
C TYR A 206 -6.15 -19.18 -9.24
N TYR A 207 -5.48 -19.29 -8.10
CA TYR A 207 -5.11 -20.58 -7.53
C TYR A 207 -6.28 -21.59 -7.56
N GLY A 208 -6.16 -22.58 -8.46
CA GLY A 208 -7.15 -23.64 -8.65
C GLY A 208 -8.47 -23.23 -9.31
N ARG A 209 -8.55 -22.04 -9.98
CA ARG A 209 -9.78 -21.58 -10.63
C ARG A 209 -9.52 -21.10 -12.04
N THR A 210 -10.26 -21.63 -13.02
CA THR A 210 -10.39 -21.10 -14.38
C THR A 210 -11.70 -20.34 -14.50
N ASN A 211 -11.70 -19.15 -15.14
CA ASN A 211 -12.91 -18.36 -15.31
C ASN A 211 -13.04 -17.73 -16.69
N PRO A 212 -14.29 -17.65 -17.17
CA PRO A 212 -14.61 -16.84 -18.33
C PRO A 212 -14.34 -15.36 -18.05
N GLY A 213 -13.65 -14.65 -18.94
CA GLY A 213 -13.34 -13.23 -18.83
C GLY A 213 -11.96 -12.91 -18.27
N ASP A 214 -11.17 -13.91 -17.92
CA ASP A 214 -9.76 -13.73 -17.59
C ASP A 214 -8.99 -13.22 -18.79
N LEU A 215 -7.98 -12.37 -18.55
CA LEU A 215 -7.09 -11.88 -19.60
C LEU A 215 -6.18 -12.98 -20.20
N GLY A 216 -6.36 -14.23 -19.77
CA GLY A 216 -5.67 -15.41 -20.30
C GLY A 216 -4.21 -15.54 -19.90
N TRP A 217 -3.75 -14.79 -18.87
CA TRP A 217 -2.38 -14.88 -18.37
C TRP A 217 -2.31 -14.76 -16.84
N ASN A 218 -1.26 -15.34 -16.26
CA ASN A 218 -1.00 -15.32 -14.82
C ASN A 218 0.12 -14.29 -14.51
N PRO A 219 -0.01 -13.43 -13.50
CA PRO A 219 1.03 -12.47 -13.10
C PRO A 219 2.39 -13.12 -12.83
N ARG A 220 2.43 -14.39 -12.41
CA ARG A 220 3.68 -15.15 -12.24
C ARG A 220 4.43 -15.41 -13.56
N GLU A 221 3.71 -15.54 -14.67
CA GLU A 221 4.32 -15.83 -15.97
C GLU A 221 5.10 -14.65 -16.52
N ILE A 222 4.63 -13.42 -16.24
CA ILE A 222 5.29 -12.19 -16.68
C ILE A 222 6.21 -11.58 -15.62
N ALA A 223 6.28 -12.18 -14.41
CA ALA A 223 7.19 -11.72 -13.36
C ALA A 223 8.65 -11.76 -13.84
N GLY A 224 9.36 -10.64 -13.65
CA GLY A 224 10.72 -10.45 -14.14
C GLY A 224 10.83 -9.99 -15.58
N SER A 225 9.73 -9.87 -16.33
CA SER A 225 9.74 -9.33 -17.68
C SER A 225 10.00 -7.83 -17.67
N LYS A 226 10.81 -7.35 -18.63
CA LYS A 226 11.05 -5.93 -18.82
C LYS A 226 9.89 -5.28 -19.56
N SER A 227 9.47 -4.12 -19.09
CA SER A 227 8.59 -3.21 -19.81
C SER A 227 9.38 -2.44 -20.90
N ASP A 228 8.68 -1.79 -21.82
CA ASP A 228 9.32 -1.06 -22.93
C ASP A 228 10.10 0.19 -22.46
N ASP A 229 9.93 0.63 -21.23
CA ASP A 229 10.77 1.64 -20.57
C ASP A 229 12.12 1.07 -20.07
N GLY A 230 12.35 -0.25 -20.22
CA GLY A 230 13.58 -0.94 -19.86
C GLY A 230 13.64 -1.49 -18.44
N PHE A 231 12.61 -1.25 -17.62
CA PHE A 231 12.58 -1.67 -16.22
C PHE A 231 11.71 -2.92 -16.00
N VAL A 232 12.04 -3.67 -14.94
CA VAL A 232 11.17 -4.71 -14.38
C VAL A 232 10.31 -4.05 -13.30
N TRP A 233 9.00 -4.07 -13.53
CA TRP A 233 8.01 -3.57 -12.58
C TRP A 233 7.27 -4.73 -11.93
N ILE A 234 6.91 -4.56 -10.67
CA ILE A 234 6.30 -5.61 -9.84
C ILE A 234 4.96 -5.07 -9.34
N GLY A 235 3.90 -5.87 -9.43
CA GLY A 235 2.60 -5.54 -8.89
C GLY A 235 2.59 -5.60 -7.35
N GLY A 236 1.81 -4.83 -6.55
CA GLY A 236 1.04 -3.67 -6.99
C GLY A 236 1.89 -2.44 -7.24
N PHE A 237 1.27 -1.49 -7.83
CA PHE A 237 1.99 -0.32 -8.28
C PHE A 237 1.12 0.95 -8.29
N ALA A 238 1.80 2.09 -8.24
CA ALA A 238 1.23 3.42 -8.41
C ALA A 238 1.79 4.04 -9.68
N ALA A 239 0.96 4.70 -10.45
CA ALA A 239 1.31 5.29 -11.72
C ALA A 239 0.67 6.65 -11.93
N ARG A 240 1.17 7.40 -12.91
CA ARG A 240 0.54 8.61 -13.45
C ARG A 240 0.61 8.61 -14.97
N MET A 241 -0.27 9.38 -15.60
CA MET A 241 -0.32 9.54 -17.06
C MET A 241 -0.93 10.88 -17.46
N ASN A 242 -0.75 11.25 -18.72
CA ASN A 242 -1.48 12.37 -19.30
C ASN A 242 -2.97 12.05 -19.42
N PRO A 243 -3.87 13.07 -19.41
CA PRO A 243 -5.33 12.86 -19.54
C PRO A 243 -5.78 12.17 -20.83
N ASP A 244 -4.92 12.08 -21.84
CA ASP A 244 -5.16 11.36 -23.08
C ASP A 244 -4.73 9.88 -23.05
N GLY A 245 -4.23 9.39 -21.91
CA GLY A 245 -3.73 8.02 -21.73
C GLY A 245 -2.30 7.79 -22.21
N SER A 246 -1.61 8.84 -22.65
CA SER A 246 -0.20 8.77 -23.06
C SER A 246 0.76 9.02 -21.89
N GLY A 247 2.02 8.68 -22.07
CA GLY A 247 3.10 9.06 -21.17
C GLY A 247 2.99 8.43 -19.78
N VAL A 248 2.50 7.21 -19.70
CA VAL A 248 2.45 6.46 -18.43
C VAL A 248 3.83 6.37 -17.78
N ARG A 249 3.87 6.63 -16.48
CA ARG A 249 5.05 6.47 -15.62
C ARG A 249 4.68 5.73 -14.35
N ILE A 250 5.43 4.70 -14.02
CA ILE A 250 5.32 4.01 -12.73
C ILE A 250 6.05 4.86 -11.68
N LEU A 251 5.29 5.29 -10.66
CA LEU A 251 5.79 6.10 -9.55
C LEU A 251 6.37 5.26 -8.42
N GLY A 252 5.78 4.10 -8.20
CA GLY A 252 6.25 3.12 -7.23
C GLY A 252 5.67 1.75 -7.54
N HIS A 253 6.35 0.71 -7.05
CA HIS A 253 5.97 -0.65 -7.36
C HIS A 253 6.26 -1.60 -6.19
N ASN A 254 5.84 -2.86 -6.37
CA ASN A 254 6.07 -3.93 -5.40
C ASN A 254 5.31 -3.72 -4.07
N PHE A 255 4.12 -3.10 -4.17
CA PHE A 255 3.12 -3.10 -3.11
C PHE A 255 2.38 -4.44 -3.10
N ARG A 256 1.65 -4.73 -2.03
CA ARG A 256 0.74 -5.87 -2.05
C ARG A 256 -0.61 -5.47 -2.64
N ASN A 257 -1.31 -4.56 -2.01
CA ASN A 257 -2.63 -4.13 -2.45
C ASN A 257 -2.87 -2.66 -2.09
N SER A 258 -2.17 -1.79 -2.81
CA SER A 258 -2.35 -0.35 -2.67
C SER A 258 -3.71 0.06 -3.23
N TYR A 259 -4.57 0.64 -2.39
CA TYR A 259 -5.91 1.03 -2.81
C TYR A 259 -5.92 2.43 -3.43
N GLU A 260 -5.37 3.42 -2.75
CA GLU A 260 -5.41 4.79 -3.19
C GLU A 260 -4.11 5.55 -2.89
N GLN A 261 -3.85 6.59 -3.67
CA GLN A 261 -2.80 7.56 -3.44
C GLN A 261 -3.36 8.99 -3.44
N THR A 262 -2.73 9.86 -2.68
CA THR A 262 -3.01 11.30 -2.68
C THR A 262 -1.76 12.10 -2.98
N VAL A 263 -1.92 13.22 -3.65
CA VAL A 263 -0.82 14.06 -4.13
C VAL A 263 -0.96 15.48 -3.60
N THR A 264 0.06 15.96 -2.91
CA THR A 264 0.08 17.34 -2.39
C THR A 264 0.27 18.36 -3.52
N SER A 265 -0.03 19.63 -3.28
CA SER A 265 0.26 20.71 -4.23
C SER A 265 1.75 20.86 -4.55
N PHE A 266 2.61 20.34 -3.70
CA PHE A 266 4.06 20.29 -3.96
C PHE A 266 4.48 19.12 -4.84
N GLY A 267 3.59 18.11 -4.99
CA GLY A 267 3.83 16.88 -5.77
C GLY A 267 4.38 15.73 -4.91
N ASP A 268 4.31 15.80 -3.58
CA ASP A 268 4.59 14.66 -2.72
C ASP A 268 3.43 13.68 -2.74
N VAL A 269 3.74 12.39 -2.82
CA VAL A 269 2.74 11.32 -2.91
C VAL A 269 2.71 10.55 -1.59
N PHE A 270 1.52 10.36 -1.06
CA PHE A 270 1.26 9.44 0.05
C PHE A 270 0.31 8.36 -0.40
N GLN A 271 0.50 7.15 0.10
CA GLN A 271 -0.39 6.05 -0.21
C GLN A 271 -0.47 5.05 0.93
N ASN A 272 -1.55 4.30 0.97
CA ASN A 272 -1.72 3.18 1.84
C ASN A 272 -1.45 1.86 1.11
N ASP A 273 -1.26 0.77 1.88
CA ASP A 273 -1.00 -0.55 1.33
C ASP A 273 -1.58 -1.60 2.27
N ASN A 274 -2.55 -2.32 1.76
CA ASN A 274 -3.22 -3.38 2.49
C ASN A 274 -2.35 -4.63 2.52
N ASP A 275 -2.11 -5.10 3.70
CA ASP A 275 -1.53 -6.41 3.90
C ASP A 275 -2.16 -7.06 5.12
N ASP A 276 -3.37 -7.58 4.99
CA ASP A 276 -4.11 -8.28 6.05
C ASP A 276 -3.23 -8.57 7.29
N PRO A 277 -3.50 -9.13 8.37
CA PRO A 277 -2.47 -9.26 9.38
C PRO A 277 -1.20 -9.81 8.72
N PRO A 278 -0.02 -9.20 8.80
CA PRO A 278 0.38 -8.42 9.96
C PRO A 278 0.86 -6.98 9.71
N ALA A 279 0.79 -6.40 8.52
CA ALA A 279 1.63 -5.25 8.25
C ALA A 279 1.08 -4.19 7.28
N CYS A 280 -0.21 -3.89 7.37
CA CYS A 280 -0.80 -2.72 6.69
C CYS A 280 -0.03 -1.44 7.05
N ARG A 281 0.02 -0.49 6.13
CA ARG A 281 0.81 0.74 6.30
C ARG A 281 0.24 1.94 5.56
N VAL A 282 0.69 3.13 5.99
CA VAL A 282 0.64 4.38 5.24
C VAL A 282 2.06 4.88 5.05
N ALA A 283 2.42 5.27 3.83
CA ALA A 283 3.78 5.64 3.49
C ALA A 283 3.85 6.86 2.56
N PHE A 284 4.95 7.60 2.67
CA PHE A 284 5.41 8.52 1.63
C PHE A 284 6.01 7.72 0.48
N LEU A 285 5.62 8.02 -0.75
CA LEU A 285 6.09 7.36 -1.96
C LEU A 285 7.09 8.25 -2.71
N PRO A 286 8.40 7.99 -2.64
CA PRO A 286 9.36 8.62 -3.54
C PRO A 286 9.22 8.04 -4.96
N GLU A 287 9.43 8.86 -5.98
CA GLU A 287 9.37 8.42 -7.39
C GLU A 287 10.37 7.27 -7.67
N GLY A 288 9.84 6.15 -8.16
CA GLY A 288 10.61 4.93 -8.41
C GLY A 288 10.77 4.03 -7.19
N GLY A 289 10.08 4.33 -6.08
CA GLY A 289 10.16 3.57 -4.83
C GLY A 289 9.75 2.11 -4.99
N ASN A 290 10.54 1.21 -4.39
CA ASN A 290 10.24 -0.22 -4.30
C ASN A 290 9.67 -0.52 -2.91
N ALA A 291 8.42 -0.92 -2.85
CA ALA A 291 7.71 -1.17 -1.61
C ALA A 291 8.11 -2.48 -0.90
N GLY A 292 8.72 -3.42 -1.59
CA GLY A 292 9.41 -4.58 -0.98
C GLY A 292 8.56 -5.83 -0.77
N PHE A 293 7.34 -5.94 -1.26
CA PHE A 293 6.50 -7.13 -1.02
C PHE A 293 7.06 -8.42 -1.64
N CYS A 294 7.56 -8.33 -2.87
CA CYS A 294 8.20 -9.46 -3.56
C CYS A 294 9.72 -9.26 -3.70
N SER A 295 10.42 -10.32 -4.13
CA SER A 295 11.81 -10.23 -4.60
C SER A 295 11.96 -9.26 -5.78
N ALA A 296 13.18 -8.81 -6.06
CA ALA A 296 13.47 -7.84 -7.10
C ALA A 296 13.04 -8.27 -8.51
N ASP A 297 12.87 -9.56 -8.74
CA ASP A 297 12.34 -10.14 -9.97
C ASP A 297 10.82 -10.41 -9.94
N GLY A 298 10.16 -10.11 -8.82
CA GLY A 298 8.74 -10.35 -8.63
C GLY A 298 8.32 -11.81 -8.48
N LYS A 299 9.25 -12.76 -8.46
CA LYS A 299 8.95 -14.21 -8.51
C LYS A 299 8.75 -14.86 -7.14
N ARG A 300 9.25 -14.24 -6.07
CA ARG A 300 9.17 -14.80 -4.73
C ARG A 300 8.49 -13.81 -3.79
N SER A 301 7.52 -14.31 -3.02
CA SER A 301 6.90 -13.54 -1.93
C SER A 301 7.91 -13.29 -0.80
N TRP A 302 7.60 -12.35 0.08
CA TRP A 302 8.43 -12.04 1.24
C TRP A 302 8.68 -13.25 2.16
N GLN A 303 7.72 -14.16 2.29
CA GLN A 303 7.78 -15.34 3.16
C GLN A 303 8.95 -16.26 2.78
N VAL A 304 9.23 -16.39 1.48
CA VAL A 304 10.32 -17.23 0.99
C VAL A 304 11.69 -16.67 1.40
N ASP A 305 11.81 -15.35 1.49
CA ASP A 305 13.07 -14.68 1.79
C ASP A 305 13.16 -14.19 3.27
N ARG A 306 12.21 -14.55 4.14
CA ARG A 306 12.24 -14.19 5.57
C ARG A 306 13.39 -14.89 6.28
N ARG A 307 14.31 -14.11 6.87
CA ARG A 307 15.47 -14.60 7.58
C ARG A 307 15.11 -15.14 8.97
N PRO A 308 15.89 -16.09 9.51
CA PRO A 308 15.76 -16.50 10.91
C PRO A 308 15.87 -15.30 11.85
N GLY A 309 14.93 -15.14 12.78
CA GLY A 309 14.87 -14.04 13.74
C GLY A 309 14.42 -12.68 13.19
N GLN A 310 14.03 -12.57 11.92
CA GLN A 310 13.49 -11.36 11.35
C GLN A 310 12.02 -11.21 11.70
N SER A 311 11.60 -10.01 12.15
CA SER A 311 10.18 -9.73 12.41
C SER A 311 9.36 -9.85 11.13
N VAL A 312 8.08 -10.21 11.27
CA VAL A 312 7.20 -10.32 10.10
C VAL A 312 7.10 -8.99 9.35
N ALA A 313 6.87 -7.88 10.05
CA ALA A 313 6.74 -6.57 9.41
C ALA A 313 8.01 -6.15 8.65
N THR A 314 9.21 -6.44 9.22
CA THR A 314 10.49 -6.16 8.57
C THR A 314 10.69 -7.03 7.32
N ALA A 315 10.35 -8.33 7.43
CA ALA A 315 10.48 -9.28 6.33
C ALA A 315 9.53 -8.93 5.18
N GLN A 316 8.29 -8.63 5.51
CA GLN A 316 7.23 -8.36 4.55
C GLN A 316 7.52 -7.17 3.64
N TRP A 317 8.02 -6.10 4.20
CA TRP A 317 8.41 -4.91 3.47
C TRP A 317 9.92 -4.86 3.16
N ARG A 318 10.63 -6.00 3.34
CA ARG A 318 12.06 -6.18 3.03
C ARG A 318 12.93 -5.03 3.51
N GLN A 319 12.66 -4.50 4.72
CA GLN A 319 13.30 -3.29 5.23
C GLN A 319 14.82 -3.42 5.50
N GLU A 320 15.34 -4.63 5.47
CA GLU A 320 16.78 -4.93 5.57
C GLU A 320 17.41 -5.28 4.21
N ASP A 321 16.62 -5.24 3.12
CA ASP A 321 17.10 -5.53 1.78
C ASP A 321 17.51 -4.23 1.06
N PRO A 322 18.58 -4.24 0.24
CA PRO A 322 19.00 -3.04 -0.47
C PRO A 322 17.99 -2.66 -1.56
N GLY A 323 17.66 -1.37 -1.63
CA GLY A 323 16.79 -0.81 -2.68
C GLY A 323 15.30 -0.83 -2.36
N THR A 324 14.91 -1.06 -1.11
CA THR A 324 13.53 -0.88 -0.66
C THR A 324 13.35 0.51 -0.02
N MET A 325 12.23 1.16 -0.33
CA MET A 325 11.86 2.42 0.27
C MET A 325 11.51 2.27 1.76
N PRO A 326 11.58 3.34 2.57
CA PRO A 326 11.08 3.30 3.95
C PRO A 326 9.63 2.83 4.01
N SER A 327 9.31 1.98 4.99
CA SER A 327 7.98 1.38 5.12
C SER A 327 6.88 2.37 5.53
N GLY A 328 7.23 3.53 6.06
CA GLY A 328 6.27 4.47 6.64
C GLY A 328 5.72 4.02 7.99
N ASP A 329 4.46 4.31 8.27
CA ASP A 329 3.76 3.84 9.47
C ASP A 329 3.18 2.44 9.22
N VAL A 330 3.82 1.41 9.75
CA VAL A 330 3.35 0.02 9.72
C VAL A 330 2.57 -0.26 11.01
N TYR A 331 1.28 -0.58 10.90
CA TYR A 331 0.39 -0.65 12.07
C TYR A 331 -0.22 -2.03 12.32
N GLY A 332 0.16 -3.02 11.56
CA GLY A 332 -0.36 -4.39 11.73
C GLY A 332 -1.61 -4.67 10.91
N GLY A 333 -2.47 -5.53 11.41
CA GLY A 333 -3.68 -5.94 10.70
C GLY A 333 -4.65 -4.79 10.44
N GLY A 334 -5.32 -4.85 9.31
CA GLY A 334 -6.26 -3.86 8.82
C GLY A 334 -6.66 -4.11 7.37
N SER A 335 -7.27 -3.11 6.77
CA SER A 335 -7.68 -3.14 5.36
C SER A 335 -7.77 -1.71 4.81
N PRO A 336 -6.67 -0.94 4.75
CA PRO A 336 -6.73 0.44 4.32
C PRO A 336 -7.32 0.60 2.91
N THR A 337 -8.12 1.64 2.74
CA THR A 337 -8.85 1.97 1.52
C THR A 337 -8.57 3.40 1.07
N GLY A 338 -9.54 4.34 1.12
CA GLY A 338 -9.35 5.71 0.68
C GLY A 338 -8.30 6.50 1.46
N ILE A 339 -7.66 7.47 0.81
CA ILE A 339 -6.66 8.35 1.40
C ILE A 339 -6.77 9.76 0.81
N ALA A 340 -6.79 10.78 1.65
CA ALA A 340 -6.87 12.18 1.21
C ALA A 340 -5.89 13.07 1.96
N PHE A 341 -5.40 14.13 1.30
CA PHE A 341 -4.54 15.13 1.92
C PHE A 341 -5.25 16.49 1.94
N ALA A 342 -5.66 16.92 3.12
CA ALA A 342 -6.29 18.20 3.35
C ALA A 342 -5.23 19.27 3.63
N GLU A 343 -4.72 19.93 2.57
CA GLU A 343 -3.80 21.07 2.71
C GLU A 343 -4.49 22.23 3.40
N GLU A 344 -5.75 22.47 3.02
CA GLU A 344 -6.72 23.38 3.62
C GLU A 344 -8.09 22.71 3.64
N SER A 345 -8.86 23.01 4.65
CA SER A 345 -10.22 22.54 4.76
C SER A 345 -11.04 23.48 5.65
N ALA A 346 -12.34 23.30 5.71
CA ALA A 346 -13.22 24.00 6.63
C ALA A 346 -12.88 23.74 8.11
N LEU A 347 -12.09 22.70 8.41
CA LEU A 347 -11.67 22.36 9.77
C LEU A 347 -10.71 23.39 10.40
N GLY A 348 -10.18 24.32 9.60
CA GLY A 348 -9.36 25.45 10.05
C GLY A 348 -7.87 25.15 10.16
N GLU A 349 -7.12 26.17 10.62
CA GLU A 349 -5.65 26.18 10.63
C GLU A 349 -5.00 25.03 11.40
N LYS A 350 -5.61 24.60 12.51
CA LYS A 350 -5.07 23.49 13.33
C LYS A 350 -5.09 22.15 12.61
N HIS A 351 -5.91 22.03 11.56
CA HIS A 351 -6.02 20.83 10.73
C HIS A 351 -5.40 21.00 9.34
N ARG A 352 -4.57 22.03 9.15
CA ARG A 352 -3.82 22.19 7.91
C ARG A 352 -2.82 21.04 7.70
N ASN A 353 -2.70 20.57 6.45
CA ASN A 353 -1.84 19.45 6.07
C ASN A 353 -2.19 18.12 6.78
N LEU A 354 -3.47 17.91 7.01
CA LEU A 354 -3.99 16.68 7.55
C LEU A 354 -4.06 15.59 6.46
N LEU A 355 -3.30 14.51 6.64
CA LEU A 355 -3.41 13.30 5.83
C LEU A 355 -4.41 12.37 6.54
N LEU A 356 -5.44 11.93 5.81
CA LEU A 356 -6.47 11.02 6.26
C LEU A 356 -6.35 9.69 5.52
N SER A 357 -6.52 8.57 6.22
CA SER A 357 -6.55 7.24 5.62
C SER A 357 -7.62 6.38 6.26
N CYS A 358 -8.53 5.89 5.45
CA CYS A 358 -9.60 4.97 5.86
C CYS A 358 -9.03 3.61 6.24
N GLU A 359 -9.58 3.05 7.34
CA GLU A 359 -9.17 1.74 7.84
C GLU A 359 -10.42 0.95 8.28
N PRO A 360 -11.12 0.32 7.32
CA PRO A 360 -12.35 -0.44 7.58
C PRO A 360 -12.15 -1.58 8.56
N GLY A 361 -10.97 -2.25 8.56
CA GLY A 361 -10.68 -3.34 9.48
C GLY A 361 -10.67 -2.94 10.95
N ARG A 362 -10.55 -1.64 11.23
CA ARG A 362 -10.51 -1.06 12.58
C ARG A 362 -11.66 -0.11 12.88
N ASN A 363 -12.61 0.06 11.97
CA ASN A 363 -13.73 1.00 12.09
C ASN A 363 -13.25 2.45 12.34
N THR A 364 -12.21 2.87 11.62
CA THR A 364 -11.49 4.12 11.91
C THR A 364 -11.05 4.82 10.62
N VAL A 365 -11.03 6.14 10.64
CA VAL A 365 -10.24 6.95 9.72
C VAL A 365 -9.05 7.48 10.50
N PHE A 366 -7.85 7.09 10.10
CA PHE A 366 -6.61 7.59 10.68
C PHE A 366 -6.29 9.00 10.21
N GLY A 367 -5.71 9.80 11.11
CA GLY A 367 -5.13 11.09 10.81
C GLY A 367 -3.62 11.10 11.00
N TYR A 368 -2.93 11.89 10.18
CA TYR A 368 -1.50 12.15 10.29
C TYR A 368 -1.23 13.63 10.00
N TYR A 369 -0.20 14.18 10.64
CA TYR A 369 0.44 15.41 10.21
C TYR A 369 1.84 15.05 9.74
N PRO A 370 2.06 14.82 8.42
CA PRO A 370 3.37 14.43 7.90
C PRO A 370 4.43 15.47 8.25
N LYS A 371 5.44 15.07 9.01
CA LYS A 371 6.54 15.94 9.40
C LYS A 371 7.75 15.66 8.50
N PRO A 372 8.37 16.66 7.86
CA PRO A 372 9.61 16.44 7.13
C PRO A 372 10.67 15.76 8.02
N ASP A 373 11.26 14.69 7.50
CA ASP A 373 12.32 13.92 8.16
C ASP A 373 13.41 13.59 7.13
N GLY A 374 14.45 14.40 7.11
CA GLY A 374 15.47 14.34 6.08
C GLY A 374 14.89 14.55 4.68
N ALA A 375 15.03 13.55 3.81
CA ALA A 375 14.47 13.53 2.46
C ALA A 375 13.08 12.88 2.37
N GLY A 376 12.52 12.42 3.46
CA GLY A 376 11.21 11.80 3.56
C GLY A 376 10.33 12.48 4.58
N PHE A 377 9.39 11.69 5.12
CA PHE A 377 8.43 12.15 6.12
C PHE A 377 8.32 11.15 7.27
N LYS A 378 8.17 11.67 8.48
CA LYS A 378 7.73 10.92 9.65
C LYS A 378 6.21 10.99 9.74
N LEU A 379 5.57 9.83 9.85
CA LEU A 379 4.13 9.68 10.00
C LEU A 379 3.82 9.18 11.40
N GLU A 380 3.07 9.98 12.17
CA GLU A 380 2.61 9.64 13.51
C GLU A 380 1.08 9.57 13.49
N ARG A 381 0.55 8.37 13.63
CA ARG A 381 -0.88 8.07 13.52
C ARG A 381 -1.66 8.48 14.75
N PHE A 382 -2.89 8.99 14.52
CA PHE A 382 -3.94 9.10 15.54
C PHE A 382 -5.30 8.74 14.92
N ASP A 383 -6.28 8.42 15.76
CA ASP A 383 -7.64 8.17 15.28
C ASP A 383 -8.34 9.51 15.06
N PHE A 384 -8.55 9.91 13.81
CA PHE A 384 -9.27 11.14 13.47
C PHE A 384 -10.77 10.98 13.71
N LEU A 385 -11.34 9.87 13.24
CA LEU A 385 -12.75 9.49 13.39
C LEU A 385 -12.82 7.98 13.64
N THR A 386 -13.55 7.55 14.69
CA THR A 386 -13.70 6.12 14.96
C THR A 386 -15.00 5.79 15.65
N THR A 387 -15.55 4.61 15.37
CA THR A 387 -16.60 3.97 16.16
C THR A 387 -16.02 2.93 17.14
N ASN A 388 -14.70 2.75 17.11
CA ASN A 388 -13.96 1.76 17.90
C ASN A 388 -12.87 2.43 18.79
N PRO A 389 -13.26 3.31 19.74
CA PRO A 389 -12.30 4.10 20.52
C PRO A 389 -11.42 3.27 21.45
N GLU A 390 -11.78 2.03 21.73
CA GLU A 390 -10.99 1.11 22.55
C GLU A 390 -9.96 0.33 21.70
N GLY A 391 -9.97 0.48 20.37
CA GLY A 391 -9.08 -0.21 19.46
C GLY A 391 -9.30 -1.72 19.40
N LYS A 392 -10.48 -2.19 19.75
CA LYS A 392 -10.84 -3.61 19.64
C LYS A 392 -11.13 -3.96 18.18
N PHE A 393 -10.71 -5.16 17.77
CA PHE A 393 -10.97 -5.65 16.42
C PHE A 393 -12.26 -6.46 16.38
N VAL A 394 -13.38 -5.78 16.29
CA VAL A 394 -14.69 -6.42 16.26
C VAL A 394 -15.21 -6.47 14.84
N GLY A 395 -15.64 -7.64 14.39
CA GLY A 395 -16.17 -7.84 13.04
C GLY A 395 -15.13 -7.75 11.91
N SER A 396 -13.84 -7.96 12.23
CA SER A 396 -12.77 -8.02 11.26
C SER A 396 -12.34 -9.46 11.01
N ASP A 397 -12.34 -9.89 9.75
CA ASP A 397 -11.82 -11.20 9.31
C ASP A 397 -10.32 -11.34 9.49
N PHE A 398 -9.62 -10.21 9.60
CA PHE A 398 -8.17 -10.16 9.54
C PHE A 398 -7.48 -10.49 10.86
N ILE A 399 -8.22 -10.49 11.97
CA ILE A 399 -7.59 -10.58 13.28
C ILE A 399 -8.30 -11.62 14.14
N GLY A 400 -8.13 -12.86 13.76
CA GLY A 400 -8.51 -13.96 14.60
C GLY A 400 -10.02 -14.19 14.68
N GLY A 401 -10.61 -14.58 13.57
CA GLY A 401 -11.76 -15.40 13.59
C GLY A 401 -13.12 -14.79 13.66
N ALA A 402 -13.42 -13.99 12.71
CA ALA A 402 -14.79 -13.54 12.57
C ALA A 402 -15.72 -14.59 11.93
N THR A 403 -15.83 -15.75 12.51
CA THR A 403 -17.05 -16.57 12.32
C THR A 403 -18.23 -16.04 13.17
N THR A 404 -17.96 -15.18 14.17
CA THR A 404 -18.96 -14.45 14.93
C THR A 404 -19.07 -13.03 14.38
N VAL A 405 -19.94 -12.86 13.40
CA VAL A 405 -20.36 -11.56 12.91
C VAL A 405 -21.19 -10.90 14.00
N THR A 406 -20.65 -9.86 14.67
CA THR A 406 -21.46 -9.02 15.54
C THR A 406 -22.16 -8.00 14.65
N ARG A 407 -23.47 -7.83 14.81
CA ARG A 407 -24.25 -6.80 14.13
C ARG A 407 -24.50 -5.59 15.04
N GLU A 408 -23.62 -5.34 16.00
CA GLU A 408 -23.68 -4.13 16.80
C GLU A 408 -23.32 -2.94 15.92
N LEU A 409 -24.12 -1.88 15.96
CA LEU A 409 -24.03 -0.75 15.02
C LEU A 409 -22.64 -0.14 14.91
N HIS A 410 -21.91 -0.04 16.03
CA HIS A 410 -20.56 0.51 16.04
C HIS A 410 -19.55 -0.35 15.24
N THR A 411 -19.85 -1.63 14.97
CA THR A 411 -18.98 -2.53 14.18
C THR A 411 -19.27 -2.48 12.68
N LEU A 412 -20.35 -1.81 12.28
CA LEU A 412 -20.79 -1.74 10.90
C LEU A 412 -20.10 -0.63 10.10
N PHE A 413 -19.41 0.31 10.77
CA PHE A 413 -18.67 1.37 10.10
C PHE A 413 -17.48 0.80 9.34
N ARG A 414 -17.54 0.87 8.02
CA ARG A 414 -16.48 0.39 7.11
C ARG A 414 -16.09 1.51 6.16
N PRO A 415 -15.29 2.50 6.62
CA PRO A 415 -14.92 3.62 5.77
C PRO A 415 -14.20 3.12 4.52
N SER A 416 -14.84 3.30 3.36
CA SER A 416 -14.29 2.88 2.07
C SER A 416 -13.51 3.99 1.40
N ASP A 417 -13.89 5.26 1.64
CA ASP A 417 -13.23 6.40 1.05
C ASP A 417 -13.33 7.67 1.90
N VAL A 418 -12.42 8.61 1.65
CA VAL A 418 -12.38 9.93 2.31
C VAL A 418 -11.91 11.01 1.35
N MET A 419 -12.59 12.16 1.33
CA MET A 419 -12.20 13.29 0.49
C MET A 419 -12.44 14.64 1.17
N VAL A 420 -11.86 15.70 0.61
CA VAL A 420 -12.19 17.09 0.92
C VAL A 420 -13.15 17.60 -0.11
N GLY A 421 -14.35 17.97 0.32
CA GLY A 421 -15.40 18.50 -0.56
C GLY A 421 -15.10 19.90 -1.10
N ALA A 422 -15.91 20.32 -2.08
CA ALA A 422 -15.82 21.65 -2.66
C ALA A 422 -16.20 22.76 -1.65
N ASP A 423 -16.97 22.47 -0.61
CA ASP A 423 -17.27 23.33 0.53
C ASP A 423 -16.16 23.33 1.60
N GLY A 424 -15.16 22.48 1.46
CA GLY A 424 -14.05 22.32 2.41
C GLY A 424 -14.33 21.35 3.55
N ALA A 425 -15.52 20.80 3.71
CA ALA A 425 -15.78 19.76 4.68
C ALA A 425 -15.08 18.44 4.30
N ILE A 426 -14.85 17.58 5.28
CA ILE A 426 -14.40 16.21 5.05
C ILE A 426 -15.61 15.31 4.85
N TYR A 427 -15.58 14.50 3.81
CA TYR A 427 -16.58 13.48 3.53
C TYR A 427 -15.97 12.10 3.65
N VAL A 428 -16.72 11.17 4.26
CA VAL A 428 -16.31 9.77 4.47
C VAL A 428 -17.41 8.86 3.96
N ALA A 429 -17.09 8.03 2.99
CA ALA A 429 -17.98 6.98 2.51
C ALA A 429 -17.88 5.76 3.42
N ASP A 430 -19.02 5.16 3.74
CA ASP A 430 -19.15 3.99 4.59
C ASP A 430 -19.83 2.86 3.82
N TRP A 431 -19.14 1.75 3.65
CA TRP A 431 -19.66 0.54 3.03
C TRP A 431 -20.78 -0.13 3.83
N PHE A 432 -20.85 0.11 5.13
CA PHE A 432 -21.83 -0.40 6.06
C PHE A 432 -21.99 -1.94 6.01
N ASP A 433 -21.02 -2.67 6.55
CA ASP A 433 -21.08 -4.13 6.60
C ASP A 433 -20.48 -4.65 7.92
N PRO A 434 -21.04 -5.70 8.53
CA PRO A 434 -20.47 -6.29 9.74
C PRO A 434 -19.13 -6.96 9.51
N ARG A 435 -18.77 -7.23 8.27
CA ARG A 435 -17.52 -7.86 7.86
C ARG A 435 -16.68 -6.93 7.00
N VAL A 436 -15.37 -6.97 7.16
CA VAL A 436 -14.48 -6.23 6.25
C VAL A 436 -14.63 -6.81 4.86
N GLY A 437 -14.93 -5.95 3.89
CA GLY A 437 -15.20 -6.32 2.51
C GLY A 437 -14.14 -7.21 1.90
N GLY A 438 -14.57 -8.00 0.97
CA GLY A 438 -13.69 -8.83 0.22
C GLY A 438 -13.94 -10.31 0.39
N HIS A 439 -14.46 -10.80 1.48
CA HIS A 439 -14.72 -12.22 1.62
C HIS A 439 -16.21 -12.56 1.43
N ALA A 440 -17.12 -11.72 1.87
CA ALA A 440 -18.54 -11.77 1.54
C ALA A 440 -19.20 -10.46 1.97
N THR A 441 -20.17 -9.98 1.20
CA THR A 441 -21.10 -8.96 1.68
C THR A 441 -22.09 -9.63 2.62
N MET A 442 -22.13 -9.18 3.86
CA MET A 442 -22.96 -9.76 4.92
C MET A 442 -24.19 -8.92 5.23
N ASP A 443 -24.20 -7.66 4.80
CA ASP A 443 -25.36 -6.80 4.88
C ASP A 443 -26.29 -7.03 3.68
N GLU A 444 -27.40 -7.75 3.91
CA GLU A 444 -28.41 -8.02 2.86
C GLU A 444 -29.19 -6.78 2.44
N THR A 445 -29.13 -5.68 3.22
CA THR A 445 -29.78 -4.41 2.87
C THR A 445 -28.99 -3.64 1.82
N LEU A 446 -27.73 -4.03 1.59
CA LEU A 446 -26.80 -3.35 0.68
C LEU A 446 -26.69 -1.85 1.02
N GLY A 447 -26.57 -1.59 2.33
CA GLY A 447 -26.50 -0.25 2.89
C GLY A 447 -25.29 0.53 2.42
N GLY A 448 -25.31 1.82 2.63
CA GLY A 448 -24.19 2.72 2.36
C GLY A 448 -24.52 4.11 2.85
N THR A 449 -23.47 4.83 3.27
CA THR A 449 -23.62 6.18 3.86
C THR A 449 -22.48 7.07 3.45
N ILE A 450 -22.74 8.36 3.34
CA ILE A 450 -21.71 9.40 3.30
C ILE A 450 -21.89 10.26 4.55
N TYR A 451 -20.84 10.30 5.37
CA TYR A 451 -20.76 11.20 6.51
C TYR A 451 -20.04 12.48 6.12
N ARG A 452 -20.48 13.60 6.69
CA ARG A 452 -19.86 14.90 6.56
C ARG A 452 -19.29 15.34 7.91
N ILE A 453 -18.04 15.75 7.93
CA ILE A 453 -17.34 16.25 9.11
C ILE A 453 -16.94 17.70 8.86
N ALA A 454 -17.36 18.60 9.76
CA ALA A 454 -17.11 20.03 9.68
C ALA A 454 -17.04 20.64 11.08
N PRO A 455 -16.61 21.90 11.27
CA PRO A 455 -16.75 22.62 12.53
C PRO A 455 -18.21 22.73 12.95
N LYS A 456 -18.48 22.69 14.23
CA LYS A 456 -19.84 22.82 14.77
C LYS A 456 -20.52 24.08 14.25
N GLY A 457 -21.72 23.90 13.68
CA GLY A 457 -22.49 24.98 13.10
C GLY A 457 -21.99 25.52 11.75
N PHE A 458 -21.03 24.86 11.12
CA PHE A 458 -20.54 25.23 9.80
C PHE A 458 -21.61 24.99 8.73
N LYS A 459 -21.98 26.07 8.02
CA LYS A 459 -22.90 25.97 6.90
C LYS A 459 -22.14 25.72 5.60
N PRO A 460 -22.57 24.72 4.79
CA PRO A 460 -21.91 24.45 3.53
C PRO A 460 -22.03 25.65 2.59
N THR A 461 -20.94 26.02 1.96
CA THR A 461 -20.91 27.03 0.93
C THR A 461 -19.94 26.57 -0.15
N VAL A 462 -20.49 26.15 -1.28
CA VAL A 462 -19.70 25.78 -2.44
C VAL A 462 -19.33 27.04 -3.21
N PRO A 463 -18.02 27.37 -3.36
CA PRO A 463 -17.59 28.53 -4.13
C PRO A 463 -18.03 28.40 -5.60
N LYS A 464 -18.55 29.48 -6.18
CA LYS A 464 -18.85 29.50 -7.62
C LYS A 464 -17.56 29.44 -8.42
N VAL A 465 -17.46 28.48 -9.30
CA VAL A 465 -16.34 28.25 -10.21
C VAL A 465 -16.72 28.70 -11.62
N ASP A 466 -15.95 29.60 -12.19
CA ASP A 466 -16.09 30.03 -13.59
C ASP A 466 -14.82 29.66 -14.36
N LEU A 467 -14.83 28.53 -15.02
CA LEU A 467 -13.72 28.06 -15.84
C LEU A 467 -13.67 28.71 -17.25
N SER A 468 -14.69 29.46 -17.63
CA SER A 468 -14.79 30.11 -18.96
C SER A 468 -13.91 31.34 -19.10
N THR A 469 -13.45 31.91 -17.96
CA THR A 469 -12.58 33.09 -17.93
C THR A 469 -11.19 32.74 -17.39
N PRO A 470 -10.12 33.40 -17.87
CA PRO A 470 -8.77 33.19 -17.34
C PRO A 470 -8.65 33.42 -15.83
N GLU A 471 -9.26 34.49 -15.35
CA GLU A 471 -9.27 34.89 -13.94
C GLU A 471 -10.05 33.91 -13.08
N GLY A 472 -11.22 33.47 -13.54
CA GLY A 472 -12.04 32.47 -12.84
C GLY A 472 -11.35 31.10 -12.78
N ALA A 473 -10.76 30.66 -13.89
CA ALA A 473 -9.99 29.42 -13.94
C ALA A 473 -8.78 29.44 -12.95
N VAL A 474 -8.05 30.56 -12.89
CA VAL A 474 -6.95 30.73 -11.93
C VAL A 474 -7.47 30.81 -10.48
N ALA A 475 -8.60 31.45 -10.24
CA ALA A 475 -9.23 31.51 -8.92
C ALA A 475 -9.63 30.11 -8.42
N ALA A 476 -10.12 29.25 -9.32
CA ALA A 476 -10.50 27.85 -9.01
C ALA A 476 -9.33 26.96 -8.56
N LEU A 477 -8.07 27.34 -8.85
CA LEU A 477 -6.88 26.67 -8.29
C LEU A 477 -6.82 26.77 -6.76
N ARG A 478 -7.58 27.65 -6.13
CA ARG A 478 -7.69 27.76 -4.67
C ARG A 478 -8.65 26.76 -4.03
N SER A 479 -9.41 26.04 -4.84
CA SER A 479 -10.37 25.07 -4.31
C SER A 479 -9.73 24.09 -3.35
N THR A 480 -10.44 23.72 -2.30
CA THR A 480 -10.07 22.63 -1.39
C THR A 480 -10.15 21.27 -2.06
N ALA A 481 -11.08 21.09 -3.00
CA ALA A 481 -11.25 19.85 -3.75
C ALA A 481 -10.20 19.69 -4.86
N VAL A 482 -9.56 18.52 -4.87
CA VAL A 482 -8.43 18.21 -5.78
C VAL A 482 -8.86 18.23 -7.25
N ASN A 483 -9.99 17.63 -7.57
CA ASN A 483 -10.51 17.51 -8.93
C ASN A 483 -11.01 18.85 -9.49
N VAL A 484 -11.54 19.73 -8.66
CA VAL A 484 -11.85 21.13 -9.07
C VAL A 484 -10.58 21.86 -9.47
N ARG A 485 -9.45 21.64 -8.73
CA ARG A 485 -8.13 22.15 -9.13
C ARG A 485 -7.65 21.53 -10.46
N GLY A 486 -7.94 20.24 -10.69
CA GLY A 486 -7.63 19.54 -11.94
C GLY A 486 -8.38 20.13 -13.13
N ALA A 487 -9.67 20.43 -12.96
CA ALA A 487 -10.48 21.13 -13.96
C ALA A 487 -9.94 22.56 -14.23
N ALA A 488 -9.61 23.27 -13.16
CA ALA A 488 -8.99 24.59 -13.23
C ALA A 488 -7.62 24.57 -13.96
N PHE A 489 -6.78 23.57 -13.67
CA PHE A 489 -5.52 23.36 -14.37
C PHE A 489 -5.72 23.23 -15.89
N SER A 490 -6.67 22.40 -16.30
CA SER A 490 -7.02 22.18 -17.71
C SER A 490 -7.49 23.45 -18.37
N ALA A 491 -8.40 24.18 -17.72
CA ALA A 491 -8.95 25.45 -18.23
C ALA A 491 -7.87 26.53 -18.34
N VAL A 492 -6.99 26.69 -17.33
CA VAL A 492 -5.87 27.65 -17.39
C VAL A 492 -4.91 27.32 -18.53
N LYS A 493 -4.65 26.02 -18.78
CA LYS A 493 -3.82 25.59 -19.89
C LYS A 493 -4.47 25.93 -21.25
N GLU A 494 -5.78 25.81 -21.39
CA GLU A 494 -6.53 26.19 -22.59
C GLU A 494 -6.53 27.71 -22.82
N HIS A 495 -6.69 28.51 -21.75
CA HIS A 495 -6.57 29.98 -21.83
C HIS A 495 -5.16 30.44 -22.21
N GLY A 496 -4.14 29.65 -21.90
CA GLY A 496 -2.74 29.91 -22.28
C GLY A 496 -2.22 31.26 -21.74
N SER A 497 -1.62 32.07 -22.61
CA SER A 497 -1.01 33.34 -22.23
C SER A 497 -1.99 34.35 -21.63
N LYS A 498 -3.31 34.22 -21.89
CA LYS A 498 -4.34 35.10 -21.32
C LYS A 498 -4.43 34.93 -19.79
N ALA A 499 -4.15 33.74 -19.25
CA ALA A 499 -4.16 33.49 -17.83
C ALA A 499 -2.88 33.95 -17.10
N GLN A 500 -1.82 34.32 -17.82
CA GLN A 500 -0.53 34.68 -17.24
C GLN A 500 -0.60 35.78 -16.18
N PRO A 501 -1.33 36.91 -16.37
CA PRO A 501 -1.40 37.97 -15.34
C PRO A 501 -2.02 37.50 -14.02
N ALA A 502 -3.05 36.66 -14.09
CA ALA A 502 -3.72 36.08 -12.92
C ALA A 502 -2.79 35.07 -12.21
N LEU A 503 -2.06 34.25 -12.96
CA LEU A 503 -1.07 33.29 -12.40
C LEU A 503 0.10 34.03 -11.72
N GLU A 504 0.62 35.10 -12.31
CA GLU A 504 1.68 35.91 -11.70
C GLU A 504 1.24 36.56 -10.36
N LYS A 505 -0.07 36.83 -10.22
CA LYS A 505 -0.63 37.26 -8.94
C LYS A 505 -0.69 36.08 -7.95
N LEU A 506 -1.11 34.89 -8.41
CA LEU A 506 -1.19 33.68 -7.58
C LEU A 506 0.20 33.22 -7.08
N LEU A 507 1.26 33.42 -7.86
CA LEU A 507 2.66 33.17 -7.45
C LEU A 507 3.15 34.03 -6.28
N LYS A 508 2.41 35.08 -5.92
CA LYS A 508 2.72 35.98 -4.78
C LYS A 508 1.85 35.68 -3.56
N ASP A 509 1.07 34.60 -3.59
CA ASP A 509 0.22 34.19 -2.48
C ASP A 509 1.03 33.95 -1.20
N GLU A 510 0.44 34.23 -0.05
CA GLU A 510 1.08 33.99 1.24
C GLU A 510 1.26 32.51 1.52
N GLN A 511 0.32 31.69 1.03
CA GLN A 511 0.31 30.26 1.24
C GLN A 511 1.20 29.53 0.22
N PRO A 512 2.23 28.78 0.67
CA PRO A 512 3.16 28.10 -0.24
C PRO A 512 2.50 27.10 -1.19
N HIS A 513 1.52 26.33 -0.70
CA HIS A 513 0.81 25.34 -1.53
C HIS A 513 -0.03 26.01 -2.65
N ILE A 514 -0.56 27.20 -2.41
CA ILE A 514 -1.24 27.99 -3.46
C ILE A 514 -0.23 28.45 -4.52
N ARG A 515 0.95 28.94 -4.09
CA ARG A 515 2.03 29.27 -5.03
C ARG A 515 2.47 28.06 -5.86
N ALA A 516 2.58 26.89 -5.23
CA ALA A 516 2.96 25.64 -5.89
C ALA A 516 2.00 25.29 -7.03
N ARG A 517 0.68 25.43 -6.83
CA ARG A 517 -0.34 25.19 -7.87
C ARG A 517 -0.14 26.07 -9.11
N ALA A 518 0.30 27.32 -8.93
CA ALA A 518 0.63 28.19 -10.05
C ALA A 518 1.94 27.79 -10.74
N ILE A 519 2.93 27.31 -9.99
CA ILE A 519 4.26 26.90 -10.52
C ILE A 519 4.11 25.76 -11.53
N TRP A 520 3.27 24.77 -11.26
CA TRP A 520 3.02 23.66 -12.19
C TRP A 520 2.55 24.14 -13.57
N LEU A 521 1.75 25.20 -13.60
CA LEU A 521 1.21 25.78 -14.83
C LEU A 521 2.21 26.64 -15.60
N LEU A 522 3.25 27.16 -14.95
CA LEU A 522 4.27 27.98 -15.62
C LEU A 522 4.94 27.26 -16.79
N SER A 523 5.13 25.95 -16.67
CA SER A 523 5.76 25.15 -17.73
C SER A 523 4.93 25.08 -19.04
N HIS A 524 3.68 25.51 -19.02
CA HIS A 524 2.79 25.59 -20.17
C HIS A 524 2.71 27.00 -20.79
N LEU A 525 3.42 27.98 -20.20
CA LEU A 525 3.38 29.37 -20.60
C LEU A 525 4.66 29.81 -21.34
N PRO A 526 4.60 30.89 -22.15
CA PRO A 526 5.81 31.49 -22.74
C PRO A 526 6.79 31.96 -21.65
N ARG A 527 8.09 31.88 -21.92
CA ARG A 527 9.19 32.29 -21.03
C ARG A 527 9.25 31.56 -19.67
N ALA A 528 8.65 30.40 -19.57
CA ALA A 528 8.61 29.59 -18.36
C ALA A 528 10.00 29.39 -17.72
N LYS A 529 11.02 29.11 -18.53
CA LYS A 529 12.37 28.82 -18.06
C LYS A 529 12.98 29.90 -17.17
N ALA A 530 12.93 31.16 -17.58
CA ALA A 530 13.50 32.26 -16.81
C ALA A 530 12.79 32.37 -15.44
N ARG A 531 11.46 32.25 -15.41
CA ARG A 531 10.69 32.33 -14.19
C ARG A 531 10.95 31.14 -13.24
N LEU A 532 11.06 29.92 -13.79
CA LEU A 532 11.41 28.75 -12.99
C LEU A 532 12.80 28.86 -12.37
N LEU A 533 13.78 29.43 -13.10
CA LEU A 533 15.13 29.67 -12.55
C LEU A 533 15.11 30.65 -11.37
N GLU A 534 14.31 31.72 -11.45
CA GLU A 534 14.13 32.65 -10.32
C GLU A 534 13.55 31.91 -9.09
N LEU A 535 12.53 31.06 -9.28
CA LEU A 535 11.88 30.30 -8.22
C LEU A 535 12.78 29.22 -7.59
N MET A 536 13.83 28.77 -8.30
CA MET A 536 14.86 27.90 -7.70
C MET A 536 15.67 28.57 -6.61
N ALA A 537 15.61 29.91 -6.50
CA ALA A 537 16.24 30.69 -5.42
C ALA A 537 15.23 31.10 -4.31
N ASP A 538 14.01 30.61 -4.31
CA ASP A 538 13.02 30.90 -3.28
C ASP A 538 13.51 30.42 -1.90
N LYS A 539 13.15 31.18 -0.85
CA LYS A 539 13.49 30.87 0.54
C LYS A 539 12.82 29.57 1.03
N ASP A 540 11.65 29.27 0.49
CA ASP A 540 10.84 28.11 0.83
C ASP A 540 11.34 26.89 0.04
N ASP A 541 11.76 25.84 0.73
CA ASP A 541 12.30 24.64 0.11
C ASP A 541 11.24 23.83 -0.65
N ASN A 542 9.96 23.88 -0.25
CA ASN A 542 8.87 23.26 -1.00
C ASN A 542 8.65 23.95 -2.35
N ILE A 543 8.84 25.26 -2.42
CA ILE A 543 8.79 26.01 -3.68
C ILE A 543 9.94 25.61 -4.59
N ARG A 544 11.18 25.51 -4.06
CA ARG A 544 12.33 25.02 -4.84
C ARG A 544 12.14 23.59 -5.29
N LEU A 545 11.62 22.72 -4.40
CA LEU A 545 11.30 21.32 -4.72
C LEU A 545 10.28 21.21 -5.86
N THR A 546 9.15 21.93 -5.74
CA THR A 546 8.11 21.95 -6.78
C THR A 546 8.67 22.48 -8.10
N THR A 547 9.44 23.54 -8.05
CA THR A 547 10.07 24.14 -9.23
C THR A 547 10.98 23.14 -9.94
N LEU A 548 11.79 22.40 -9.19
CA LEU A 548 12.66 21.37 -9.74
C LEU A 548 11.88 20.24 -10.41
N ARG A 549 10.76 19.79 -9.80
CA ARG A 549 9.83 18.82 -10.39
C ARG A 549 9.22 19.31 -11.71
N VAL A 550 8.81 20.58 -11.74
CA VAL A 550 8.27 21.21 -12.95
C VAL A 550 9.32 21.30 -14.06
N ILE A 551 10.56 21.66 -13.73
CA ILE A 551 11.66 21.66 -14.69
C ILE A 551 11.88 20.27 -15.28
N ARG A 552 11.90 19.22 -14.45
CA ARG A 552 12.03 17.82 -14.92
C ARG A 552 10.90 17.43 -15.87
N GLN A 553 9.65 17.79 -15.56
CA GLN A 553 8.50 17.50 -16.44
C GLN A 553 8.53 18.30 -17.74
N LEU A 554 8.98 19.53 -17.71
CA LEU A 554 9.13 20.34 -18.91
C LEU A 554 10.14 19.70 -19.89
N GLU A 555 11.22 19.16 -19.36
CA GLU A 555 12.25 18.41 -20.11
C GLU A 555 11.66 17.17 -20.77
N ASP A 556 10.90 16.37 -20.02
CA ASP A 556 10.24 15.18 -20.54
C ASP A 556 9.30 15.50 -21.72
N ARG A 557 8.54 16.59 -21.64
CA ARG A 557 7.57 16.99 -22.67
C ARG A 557 8.23 17.55 -23.94
N THR A 558 9.27 18.35 -23.77
CA THR A 558 9.90 19.04 -24.92
C THR A 558 10.87 18.15 -25.68
N GLY A 559 11.18 16.94 -25.14
CA GLY A 559 12.20 16.07 -25.73
C GLY A 559 13.61 16.67 -25.71
N SER A 560 13.75 17.86 -25.11
CA SER A 560 15.05 18.50 -24.80
C SER A 560 15.67 17.89 -23.55
N GLY A 561 15.05 16.82 -23.06
CA GLY A 561 15.37 16.17 -21.80
C GLY A 561 16.68 15.46 -21.82
N LEU A 562 17.19 15.34 -20.64
CA LEU A 562 18.32 14.53 -20.22
C LEU A 562 18.25 13.06 -20.70
N THR A 563 17.11 12.62 -21.27
CA THR A 563 16.81 11.24 -21.63
C THR A 563 16.97 10.91 -23.12
N LYS A 564 17.07 11.91 -24.00
CA LYS A 564 17.28 11.65 -25.44
C LYS A 564 18.57 12.33 -25.90
N PRO A 565 19.45 11.61 -26.63
CA PRO A 565 20.56 12.25 -27.30
C PRO A 565 20.02 13.36 -28.23
N PHE A 566 20.58 14.55 -28.13
CA PHE A 566 20.26 15.66 -29.02
C PHE A 566 20.42 15.20 -30.47
N GLN A 567 19.33 15.13 -31.22
CA GLN A 567 19.38 14.73 -32.67
C GLN A 567 19.45 15.93 -33.62
N GLY A 568 19.74 17.13 -33.12
CA GLY A 568 19.82 18.35 -33.92
C GLY A 568 21.26 18.79 -34.28
N ASP A 569 21.38 19.61 -35.34
CA ASP A 569 22.64 20.23 -35.73
C ASP A 569 23.09 21.23 -34.67
N MET A 570 24.19 20.93 -33.98
CA MET A 570 24.76 21.77 -32.90
C MET A 570 25.24 23.17 -33.38
N ARG A 571 25.27 23.44 -34.65
CA ARG A 571 25.76 24.70 -35.20
C ARG A 571 24.78 25.89 -35.05
N GLY A 572 23.54 25.65 -34.64
CA GLY A 572 22.52 26.68 -34.49
C GLY A 572 21.82 26.76 -33.12
N ALA A 573 22.04 25.81 -32.24
CA ALA A 573 21.48 25.83 -30.88
C ALA A 573 22.46 26.54 -29.95
N GLY A 574 22.09 27.69 -29.44
CA GLY A 574 22.85 28.34 -28.36
C GLY A 574 23.05 27.38 -27.23
N THR A 575 24.29 27.16 -26.85
CA THR A 575 24.76 26.14 -25.89
C THR A 575 24.17 26.30 -24.46
N ASN A 576 23.28 27.26 -24.26
CA ASN A 576 22.77 27.70 -22.95
C ASN A 576 21.29 27.34 -22.69
N ASP A 577 20.64 26.53 -23.51
CA ASP A 577 19.18 26.35 -23.48
C ASP A 577 18.65 25.01 -22.90
N GLY A 578 19.52 24.10 -22.49
CA GLY A 578 19.10 22.83 -21.88
C GLY A 578 18.83 22.95 -20.39
N PRO A 579 18.00 22.03 -19.85
CA PRO A 579 17.66 21.91 -18.42
C PRO A 579 18.86 21.69 -17.51
N TRP A 580 19.85 20.94 -17.98
CA TRP A 580 21.12 20.75 -17.28
C TRP A 580 21.83 22.09 -16.97
N TYR A 581 21.72 23.06 -17.85
CA TYR A 581 22.24 24.39 -17.61
C TYR A 581 21.49 25.11 -16.47
N ALA A 582 20.16 24.92 -16.41
CA ALA A 582 19.37 25.43 -15.30
C ALA A 582 19.80 24.82 -13.96
N TRP A 583 20.06 23.52 -13.94
CA TRP A 583 20.54 22.82 -12.74
C TRP A 583 21.94 23.26 -12.33
N GLN A 584 22.86 23.42 -13.28
CA GLN A 584 24.20 23.93 -13.01
C GLN A 584 24.19 25.35 -12.47
N SER A 585 23.35 26.24 -13.02
CA SER A 585 23.32 27.65 -12.63
C SER A 585 22.93 27.84 -11.16
N VAL A 586 22.03 26.99 -10.64
CA VAL A 586 21.55 27.03 -9.25
C VAL A 586 22.16 25.96 -8.34
N LYS A 587 22.98 25.05 -8.88
CA LYS A 587 23.68 23.98 -8.15
C LYS A 587 22.77 23.20 -7.20
N VAL A 588 21.64 22.69 -7.70
CA VAL A 588 20.60 21.99 -6.91
C VAL A 588 21.12 20.86 -6.02
N TRP A 589 22.25 20.23 -6.39
CA TRP A 589 22.91 19.19 -5.59
C TRP A 589 23.56 19.70 -4.30
N THR A 590 23.68 21.02 -4.14
CA THR A 590 24.17 21.67 -2.90
C THR A 590 23.07 22.29 -2.06
N ASP A 591 21.81 22.18 -2.47
CA ASP A 591 20.68 22.76 -1.75
C ASP A 591 20.69 22.36 -0.26
N PRO A 592 20.37 23.25 0.66
CA PRO A 592 20.29 22.92 2.09
C PRO A 592 19.22 21.87 2.40
N SER A 593 18.10 21.83 1.65
CA SER A 593 17.01 20.89 1.85
C SER A 593 17.38 19.48 1.33
N ALA A 594 17.25 18.47 2.17
CA ALA A 594 17.44 17.09 1.78
C ALA A 594 16.39 16.60 0.74
N ALA A 595 15.17 17.12 0.82
CA ALA A 595 14.10 16.82 -0.13
C ALA A 595 14.43 17.36 -1.55
N VAL A 596 14.96 18.59 -1.64
CA VAL A 596 15.42 19.14 -2.94
C VAL A 596 16.59 18.33 -3.49
N ARG A 597 17.55 17.95 -2.65
CA ARG A 597 18.66 17.09 -3.08
C ARG A 597 18.21 15.69 -3.48
N ARG A 598 17.22 15.10 -2.80
CA ARG A 598 16.57 13.84 -3.22
C ARG A 598 16.03 13.97 -4.65
N GLU A 599 15.28 15.04 -4.90
CA GLU A 599 14.70 15.28 -6.23
C GLU A 599 15.79 15.47 -7.30
N ALA A 600 16.86 16.16 -6.95
CA ALA A 600 18.03 16.28 -7.82
C ALA A 600 18.68 14.92 -8.13
N ALA A 601 18.82 14.05 -7.12
CA ALA A 601 19.35 12.68 -7.32
C ALA A 601 18.45 11.87 -8.27
N LEU A 602 17.12 11.91 -8.07
CA LEU A 602 16.16 11.24 -8.96
C LEU A 602 16.23 11.76 -10.40
N GLY A 603 16.45 13.05 -10.58
CA GLY A 603 16.63 13.66 -11.89
C GLY A 603 17.95 13.29 -12.57
N LEU A 604 19.01 12.99 -11.82
CA LEU A 604 20.26 12.49 -12.39
C LEU A 604 20.18 11.08 -12.96
N ARG A 605 19.17 10.29 -12.59
CA ARG A 605 18.95 8.90 -13.05
C ARG A 605 19.19 8.72 -14.55
N ASP A 606 18.76 9.68 -15.32
CA ASP A 606 18.77 9.62 -16.78
C ASP A 606 20.01 10.29 -17.42
N VAL A 607 20.84 10.99 -16.63
CA VAL A 607 21.94 11.87 -17.13
C VAL A 607 23.33 11.35 -16.87
N VAL A 608 23.57 10.77 -15.69
CA VAL A 608 24.93 10.45 -15.17
C VAL A 608 25.77 9.59 -16.12
N TRP A 609 25.13 8.85 -17.00
CA TRP A 609 25.79 7.84 -17.83
C TRP A 609 25.47 7.94 -19.33
N GLN A 610 24.88 9.03 -19.79
CA GLN A 610 24.61 9.19 -21.22
C GLN A 610 25.90 9.37 -22.00
N THR A 611 26.06 8.58 -23.08
CA THR A 611 27.08 8.78 -24.11
C THR A 611 26.39 9.23 -25.40
N MET A 612 26.88 10.26 -26.03
CA MET A 612 26.50 10.60 -27.42
C MET A 612 26.99 9.52 -28.37
N GLY A 613 26.29 9.33 -29.51
CA GLY A 613 26.63 8.35 -30.54
C GLY A 613 28.03 8.52 -31.16
N ASP A 614 28.67 9.68 -30.95
CA ASP A 614 30.05 9.99 -31.39
C ASP A 614 31.09 9.87 -30.26
N GLY A 615 30.70 9.32 -29.11
CA GLY A 615 31.56 9.10 -27.96
C GLY A 615 31.86 10.36 -27.11
N ARG A 616 31.32 11.53 -27.47
CA ARG A 616 31.51 12.78 -26.71
C ARG A 616 30.48 12.93 -25.61
N ASN A 617 30.95 13.25 -24.41
CA ASN A 617 30.14 13.36 -23.17
C ASN A 617 30.21 14.78 -22.58
N PHE A 618 29.50 15.74 -23.15
CA PHE A 618 29.59 17.14 -22.68
C PHE A 618 29.06 17.36 -21.27
N TYR A 619 28.15 16.51 -20.79
CA TYR A 619 27.48 16.68 -19.47
C TYR A 619 27.77 15.56 -18.47
N THR A 620 28.36 14.45 -18.91
CA THR A 620 28.55 13.28 -18.04
C THR A 620 29.48 13.57 -16.86
N GLN A 621 30.59 14.30 -17.10
CA GLN A 621 31.54 14.64 -16.01
C GLN A 621 30.88 15.54 -14.94
N ASP A 622 30.11 16.53 -15.36
CA ASP A 622 29.43 17.44 -14.43
C ASP A 622 28.32 16.73 -13.67
N ALA A 623 27.57 15.84 -14.34
CA ALA A 623 26.55 15.02 -13.71
C ALA A 623 27.14 14.02 -12.70
N GLN A 624 28.30 13.42 -13.03
CA GLN A 624 29.06 12.57 -12.11
C GLN A 624 29.57 13.37 -10.91
N GLN A 625 30.08 14.58 -11.12
CA GLN A 625 30.49 15.46 -10.02
C GLN A 625 29.30 15.87 -9.14
N ALA A 626 28.15 16.18 -9.74
CA ALA A 626 26.93 16.46 -8.99
C ALA A 626 26.50 15.24 -8.14
N PHE A 627 26.58 14.04 -8.69
CA PHE A 627 26.27 12.80 -7.96
C PHE A 627 27.25 12.55 -6.81
N ILE A 628 28.55 12.80 -6.99
CA ILE A 628 29.54 12.73 -5.90
C ILE A 628 29.17 13.69 -4.77
N VAL A 629 28.83 14.94 -5.10
CA VAL A 629 28.44 15.94 -4.10
C VAL A 629 27.16 15.52 -3.36
N LEU A 630 26.17 14.99 -4.07
CA LEU A 630 24.95 14.46 -3.43
C LEU A 630 25.26 13.32 -2.48
N ALA A 631 26.13 12.37 -2.87
CA ALA A 631 26.56 11.28 -2.01
C ALA A 631 27.34 11.74 -0.78
N GLN A 632 28.18 12.79 -0.93
CA GLN A 632 28.89 13.43 0.17
C GLN A 632 27.95 14.13 1.18
N ARG A 633 26.75 14.55 0.74
CA ARG A 633 25.72 15.18 1.56
C ARG A 633 24.81 14.18 2.28
N PHE A 634 24.92 12.89 1.99
CA PHE A 634 24.21 11.86 2.73
C PHE A 634 24.70 11.81 4.18
N ASP A 635 23.80 11.82 5.14
CA ASP A 635 24.12 11.87 6.58
C ASP A 635 24.52 10.52 7.19
N GLY A 636 24.34 9.42 6.42
CA GLY A 636 24.57 8.05 6.89
C GLY A 636 23.38 7.40 7.57
N LYS A 637 22.18 8.00 7.53
CA LYS A 637 20.96 7.52 8.23
C LYS A 637 19.70 7.63 7.37
N ASP A 638 19.53 8.70 6.65
CA ASP A 638 18.32 9.01 5.89
C ASP A 638 18.08 7.98 4.77
N ARG A 639 17.14 7.06 5.00
CA ARG A 639 16.84 5.96 4.08
C ARG A 639 16.18 6.44 2.79
N ALA A 640 15.36 7.49 2.83
CA ALA A 640 14.73 8.06 1.65
C ALA A 640 15.78 8.72 0.73
N TYR A 641 16.77 9.40 1.33
CA TYR A 641 17.88 9.98 0.58
C TYR A 641 18.79 8.90 -0.01
N LEU A 642 19.10 7.86 0.76
CA LEU A 642 19.91 6.73 0.31
C LEU A 642 19.26 6.00 -0.86
N ASP A 643 17.94 5.79 -0.81
CA ASP A 643 17.22 5.15 -1.90
C ASP A 643 17.26 6.00 -3.18
N ALA A 644 17.10 7.31 -3.09
CA ALA A 644 17.24 8.22 -4.22
C ALA A 644 18.65 8.18 -4.84
N LEU A 645 19.70 8.08 -4.03
CA LEU A 645 21.08 7.90 -4.53
C LEU A 645 21.22 6.57 -5.31
N GLY A 646 20.62 5.48 -4.81
CA GLY A 646 20.61 4.21 -5.50
C GLY A 646 19.81 4.23 -6.80
N LEU A 647 18.64 4.91 -6.79
CA LEU A 647 17.83 5.09 -8.00
C LEU A 647 18.55 5.93 -9.07
N ALA A 648 19.37 6.91 -8.68
CA ALA A 648 20.17 7.71 -9.59
C ALA A 648 21.12 6.87 -10.48
N VAL A 649 21.54 5.71 -9.99
CA VAL A 649 22.46 4.80 -10.70
C VAL A 649 21.85 3.42 -10.98
N ARG A 650 20.53 3.32 -10.95
CA ARG A 650 19.82 2.05 -11.15
C ARG A 650 20.24 1.35 -12.44
N GLY A 651 20.63 0.07 -12.32
CA GLY A 651 21.18 -0.74 -13.42
C GLY A 651 22.65 -0.44 -13.76
N ARG A 652 23.31 0.44 -12.98
CA ARG A 652 24.70 0.86 -13.15
C ARG A 652 25.42 1.00 -11.80
N GLU A 653 24.99 0.21 -10.84
CA GLU A 653 25.43 0.28 -9.43
C GLU A 653 26.95 0.11 -9.32
N ALA A 654 27.55 -0.76 -10.12
CA ALA A 654 29.00 -0.96 -10.15
C ALA A 654 29.76 0.31 -10.54
N LYS A 655 29.28 1.00 -11.60
CA LYS A 655 29.87 2.29 -12.02
C LYS A 655 29.70 3.37 -10.97
N GLY A 656 28.50 3.43 -10.32
CA GLY A 656 28.24 4.35 -9.23
C GLY A 656 29.16 4.12 -8.04
N TYR A 657 29.39 2.87 -7.67
CA TYR A 657 30.31 2.49 -6.60
C TYR A 657 31.76 2.95 -6.93
N ASP A 658 32.26 2.64 -8.13
CA ASP A 658 33.61 3.02 -8.55
C ASP A 658 33.81 4.54 -8.60
N LEU A 659 32.77 5.26 -8.99
CA LEU A 659 32.78 6.73 -9.00
C LEU A 659 32.87 7.32 -7.59
N LEU A 660 32.21 6.74 -6.62
CA LEU A 660 32.10 7.26 -5.25
C LEU A 660 33.26 6.78 -4.33
N LYS A 661 33.79 5.56 -4.55
CA LYS A 661 34.83 4.95 -3.70
C LYS A 661 36.06 5.83 -3.47
N PRO A 662 36.62 6.53 -4.48
CA PRO A 662 37.81 7.39 -4.30
C PRO A 662 37.57 8.55 -3.29
N SER A 663 36.34 9.09 -3.19
CA SER A 663 36.06 10.27 -2.37
C SER A 663 35.42 9.93 -1.03
N LEU A 664 34.73 8.78 -0.91
CA LEU A 664 33.96 8.39 0.28
C LEU A 664 34.46 7.12 0.94
N GLY A 665 35.12 6.22 0.18
CA GLY A 665 35.58 4.92 0.62
C GLY A 665 36.82 4.99 1.49
N ASN A 666 37.16 3.87 2.09
CA ASN A 666 38.42 3.61 2.78
C ASN A 666 38.97 2.27 2.29
N ALA A 667 40.28 2.18 2.11
CA ALA A 667 40.95 0.96 1.68
C ALA A 667 40.81 -0.18 2.70
N ASP A 668 40.73 0.18 3.99
CA ASP A 668 40.42 -0.75 5.08
C ASP A 668 38.89 -0.80 5.29
N PRO A 669 38.20 -1.92 4.94
CA PRO A 669 36.76 -2.01 5.08
C PRO A 669 36.26 -1.89 6.52
N LEU A 670 37.12 -2.16 7.52
CA LEU A 670 36.74 -2.00 8.93
C LEU A 670 36.71 -0.54 9.38
N LYS A 671 37.31 0.36 8.60
CA LYS A 671 37.34 1.81 8.85
C LYS A 671 36.35 2.60 8.00
N TRP A 672 35.39 1.92 7.35
CA TRP A 672 34.38 2.61 6.60
C TRP A 672 33.52 3.51 7.49
N SER A 673 33.29 4.74 7.03
CA SER A 673 32.32 5.61 7.67
C SER A 673 30.90 5.04 7.57
N PRO A 674 29.97 5.35 8.47
CA PRO A 674 28.57 4.93 8.35
C PRO A 674 27.97 5.35 6.99
N ARG A 675 28.30 6.54 6.51
CA ARG A 675 27.89 7.04 5.19
C ARG A 675 28.30 6.08 4.06
N TRP A 676 29.58 5.76 4.00
CA TRP A 676 30.08 4.88 2.94
C TRP A 676 29.54 3.44 3.08
N ALA A 677 29.46 2.92 4.30
CA ALA A 677 28.95 1.59 4.55
C ALA A 677 27.49 1.41 4.06
N TRP A 678 26.65 2.43 4.25
CA TRP A 678 25.28 2.43 3.75
C TRP A 678 25.20 2.58 2.23
N ILE A 679 25.98 3.47 1.62
CA ILE A 679 26.03 3.64 0.17
C ILE A 679 26.54 2.35 -0.49
N ALA A 680 27.62 1.79 0.01
CA ALA A 680 28.18 0.54 -0.50
C ALA A 680 27.17 -0.62 -0.41
N TRP A 681 26.43 -0.73 0.71
CA TRP A 681 25.35 -1.70 0.87
C TRP A 681 24.21 -1.46 -0.12
N ARG A 682 23.80 -0.22 -0.35
CA ARG A 682 22.74 0.10 -1.29
C ARG A 682 23.10 -0.27 -2.74
N LEU A 683 24.37 -0.09 -3.10
CA LEU A 683 24.88 -0.39 -4.45
C LEU A 683 25.34 -1.84 -4.62
N HIS A 684 25.88 -2.46 -3.58
CA HIS A 684 26.35 -3.87 -3.47
C HIS A 684 26.90 -4.50 -4.78
N PRO A 685 27.84 -3.86 -5.51
CA PRO A 685 28.35 -4.40 -6.76
C PRO A 685 29.33 -5.56 -6.52
N PRO A 686 29.67 -6.39 -7.55
CA PRO A 686 30.58 -7.52 -7.40
C PRO A 686 31.92 -7.15 -6.79
N GLN A 687 32.52 -6.02 -7.13
CA GLN A 687 33.80 -5.56 -6.60
C GLN A 687 33.80 -5.21 -5.10
N SER A 688 32.63 -5.11 -4.47
CA SER A 688 32.51 -4.87 -3.04
C SER A 688 32.43 -6.13 -2.18
N VAL A 689 32.30 -7.31 -2.81
CA VAL A 689 32.07 -8.59 -2.12
C VAL A 689 33.18 -8.92 -1.11
N ALA A 690 34.46 -8.75 -1.49
CA ALA A 690 35.59 -9.02 -0.61
C ALA A 690 35.59 -8.10 0.64
N ASP A 691 35.26 -6.81 0.45
CA ASP A 691 35.16 -5.83 1.51
C ASP A 691 34.01 -6.21 2.48
N PHE A 692 32.84 -6.60 1.94
CA PHE A 692 31.72 -7.04 2.76
C PHE A 692 31.95 -8.37 3.47
N LYS A 693 32.68 -9.32 2.86
CA LYS A 693 33.11 -10.55 3.55
C LYS A 693 33.95 -10.21 4.77
N THR A 694 34.95 -9.32 4.63
CA THR A 694 35.77 -8.86 5.73
C THR A 694 34.95 -8.24 6.86
N ARG A 695 33.95 -7.40 6.51
CA ARG A 695 33.06 -6.77 7.50
C ARG A 695 32.16 -7.80 8.20
N ALA A 696 31.60 -8.75 7.47
CA ALA A 696 30.72 -9.80 8.03
C ALA A 696 31.46 -10.67 9.06
N LEU A 697 32.74 -10.98 8.78
CA LEU A 697 33.57 -11.83 9.64
C LEU A 697 34.23 -11.09 10.82
N ALA A 698 34.15 -9.75 10.89
CA ALA A 698 34.85 -8.95 11.90
C ALA A 698 34.05 -8.82 13.20
N PRO A 699 34.44 -9.48 14.32
CA PRO A 699 33.76 -9.36 15.61
C PRO A 699 33.85 -7.95 16.22
N SER A 700 34.75 -7.12 15.72
CA SER A 700 34.91 -5.72 16.15
C SER A 700 33.80 -4.80 15.66
N LEU A 701 33.01 -5.22 14.67
CA LEU A 701 31.86 -4.45 14.17
C LEU A 701 30.57 -4.86 14.90
N PRO A 702 29.62 -3.91 15.04
CA PRO A 702 28.28 -4.22 15.58
C PRO A 702 27.58 -5.31 14.77
N ASP A 703 26.80 -6.16 15.43
CA ASP A 703 26.07 -7.27 14.80
C ASP A 703 25.18 -6.80 13.63
N ALA A 704 24.52 -5.66 13.78
CA ALA A 704 23.70 -5.07 12.73
C ALA A 704 24.50 -4.71 11.45
N GLU A 705 25.75 -4.25 11.60
CA GLU A 705 26.62 -3.98 10.46
C GLU A 705 27.13 -5.25 9.80
N ARG A 706 27.43 -6.26 10.58
CA ARG A 706 27.86 -7.59 10.10
C ARG A 706 26.73 -8.27 9.30
N LYS A 707 25.50 -8.24 9.81
CA LYS A 707 24.30 -8.72 9.08
C LYS A 707 24.02 -7.91 7.81
N ARG A 708 24.20 -6.59 7.86
CA ARG A 708 24.07 -5.74 6.67
C ARG A 708 25.11 -6.10 5.61
N ALA A 709 26.32 -6.44 6.02
CA ALA A 709 27.35 -6.92 5.09
C ALA A 709 26.97 -8.26 4.45
N LEU A 710 26.37 -9.20 5.20
CA LEU A 710 25.80 -10.44 4.64
C LEU A 710 24.71 -10.14 3.61
N ALA A 711 23.79 -9.22 3.92
CA ALA A 711 22.75 -8.83 3.01
C ALA A 711 23.34 -8.26 1.70
N ALA A 712 24.36 -7.40 1.75
CA ALA A 712 25.02 -6.89 0.55
C ALA A 712 25.60 -7.99 -0.33
N ILE A 713 26.20 -9.02 0.25
CA ILE A 713 26.70 -10.18 -0.49
C ILE A 713 25.54 -10.97 -1.11
N THR A 714 24.48 -11.20 -0.36
CA THR A 714 23.34 -12.04 -0.78
C THR A 714 22.60 -11.49 -1.99
N PHE A 715 22.47 -10.17 -2.11
CA PHE A 715 21.82 -9.52 -3.24
C PHE A 715 22.75 -9.29 -4.44
N ASN A 716 24.00 -9.76 -4.35
CA ASN A 716 24.93 -9.81 -5.47
C ASN A 716 24.85 -11.18 -6.15
N HIS A 717 24.56 -11.20 -7.46
CA HIS A 717 24.34 -12.44 -8.20
C HIS A 717 25.64 -13.06 -8.74
N SER A 718 26.80 -12.50 -8.40
CA SER A 718 28.08 -12.98 -8.88
C SER A 718 28.52 -14.30 -8.23
N ARG A 719 29.41 -15.02 -8.90
CA ARG A 719 30.02 -16.23 -8.36
C ARG A 719 30.87 -15.93 -7.14
N GLU A 720 31.54 -14.78 -7.13
CA GLU A 720 32.36 -14.32 -6.02
C GLU A 720 31.52 -14.13 -4.74
N ALA A 721 30.28 -13.66 -4.89
CA ALA A 721 29.35 -13.52 -3.77
C ALA A 721 28.95 -14.89 -3.19
N ALA A 722 28.64 -15.85 -4.03
CA ALA A 722 28.32 -17.21 -3.62
C ALA A 722 29.51 -17.90 -2.91
N GLU A 723 30.74 -17.73 -3.42
CA GLU A 723 31.96 -18.27 -2.79
C GLU A 723 32.25 -17.58 -1.45
N ALA A 724 32.11 -16.26 -1.36
CA ALA A 724 32.26 -15.52 -0.11
C ALA A 724 31.27 -16.01 0.95
N MET A 725 30.03 -16.28 0.55
CA MET A 725 29.00 -16.81 1.45
C MET A 725 29.32 -18.24 1.92
N LEU A 726 29.90 -19.09 1.06
CA LEU A 726 30.40 -20.43 1.46
C LEU A 726 31.52 -20.33 2.50
N GLU A 727 32.45 -19.38 2.37
CA GLU A 727 33.52 -19.16 3.35
C GLU A 727 32.94 -18.67 4.69
N ILE A 728 31.97 -17.75 4.68
CA ILE A 728 31.30 -17.28 5.90
C ILE A 728 30.53 -18.42 6.58
N ALA A 729 29.87 -19.27 5.80
CA ALA A 729 29.18 -20.45 6.33
C ALA A 729 30.08 -21.48 6.98
N ALA A 730 31.36 -21.53 6.60
CA ALA A 730 32.39 -22.36 7.22
C ALA A 730 33.02 -21.74 8.49
N ALA A 731 32.77 -20.46 8.78
CA ALA A 731 33.32 -19.77 9.93
C ALA A 731 32.78 -20.34 11.26
N THR A 732 33.49 -20.06 12.34
CA THR A 732 33.12 -20.51 13.70
C THR A 732 32.06 -19.61 14.35
N ASP A 733 31.96 -18.38 13.93
CA ASP A 733 31.03 -17.38 14.48
C ASP A 733 29.55 -17.72 14.12
N LYS A 734 28.79 -18.08 15.14
CA LYS A 734 27.39 -18.51 14.97
C LYS A 734 26.49 -17.44 14.39
N LEU A 735 26.72 -16.14 14.69
CA LEU A 735 25.91 -15.03 14.26
C LEU A 735 25.77 -14.98 12.73
N VAL A 736 26.90 -15.04 12.05
CA VAL A 736 26.96 -14.93 10.58
C VAL A 736 26.82 -16.29 9.89
N LYS A 737 27.30 -17.36 10.52
CA LYS A 737 27.24 -18.71 9.98
C LYS A 737 25.83 -19.20 9.71
N VAL A 738 24.93 -19.07 10.68
CA VAL A 738 23.54 -19.54 10.56
C VAL A 738 22.82 -18.82 9.44
N GLU A 739 22.97 -17.50 9.37
CA GLU A 739 22.33 -16.71 8.31
C GLU A 739 22.97 -16.97 6.94
N ALA A 740 24.28 -17.16 6.87
CA ALA A 740 24.96 -17.51 5.63
C ALA A 740 24.52 -18.87 5.07
N ILE A 741 24.37 -19.89 5.93
CA ILE A 741 23.83 -21.20 5.51
C ILE A 741 22.41 -21.05 4.99
N TRP A 742 21.57 -20.30 5.71
CA TRP A 742 20.21 -20.05 5.29
C TRP A 742 20.15 -19.40 3.90
N TRP A 743 20.98 -18.38 3.65
CA TRP A 743 21.05 -17.71 2.37
C TRP A 743 21.57 -18.62 1.24
N LEU A 744 22.58 -19.44 1.50
CA LEU A 744 23.09 -20.39 0.52
C LEU A 744 21.98 -21.38 0.09
N LEU A 745 21.22 -21.91 1.04
CA LEU A 745 20.12 -22.83 0.76
C LEU A 745 18.97 -22.12 0.04
N ASN A 746 18.68 -20.89 0.39
CA ASN A 746 17.63 -20.10 -0.25
C ASN A 746 18.01 -19.74 -1.69
N ARG A 747 19.26 -19.34 -1.98
CA ARG A 747 19.71 -18.80 -3.25
C ARG A 747 20.20 -19.83 -4.26
N LYS A 748 20.56 -21.05 -3.86
CA LYS A 748 21.20 -22.06 -4.70
C LYS A 748 20.40 -22.44 -5.96
N ASP A 749 19.07 -22.34 -5.92
CA ASP A 749 18.17 -22.74 -7.02
C ASP A 749 17.51 -21.53 -7.71
N ASN A 750 17.87 -20.32 -7.32
CA ASN A 750 17.36 -19.09 -7.95
C ASN A 750 18.49 -18.13 -8.32
N ASP A 751 18.78 -17.09 -7.55
CA ASP A 751 19.74 -16.05 -7.90
C ASP A 751 21.18 -16.58 -8.10
N TRP A 752 21.52 -17.71 -7.51
CA TRP A 752 22.84 -18.40 -7.65
C TRP A 752 22.77 -19.78 -8.32
N ALA A 753 21.67 -20.09 -9.02
CA ALA A 753 21.46 -21.43 -9.62
C ALA A 753 22.62 -21.92 -10.51
N GLY A 754 23.31 -21.03 -11.18
CA GLY A 754 24.43 -21.37 -12.08
C GLY A 754 25.79 -21.62 -11.40
N HIS A 755 25.89 -21.50 -10.08
CA HIS A 755 27.20 -21.49 -9.39
C HIS A 755 27.62 -22.82 -8.74
N GLY A 756 26.85 -23.90 -8.95
CA GLY A 756 27.20 -25.25 -8.46
C GLY A 756 27.17 -25.43 -6.93
N LEU A 757 26.37 -24.61 -6.24
CA LEU A 757 26.33 -24.55 -4.78
C LEU A 757 25.93 -25.86 -4.09
N ALA A 758 25.07 -26.66 -4.71
CA ALA A 758 24.63 -27.94 -4.12
C ALA A 758 25.83 -28.88 -3.87
N ASN A 759 26.73 -29.00 -4.85
CA ASN A 759 27.95 -29.78 -4.70
C ASN A 759 28.95 -29.12 -3.74
N ALA A 760 29.12 -27.81 -3.81
CA ALA A 760 30.05 -27.07 -2.93
C ALA A 760 29.64 -27.19 -1.45
N LEU A 761 28.35 -27.11 -1.13
CA LEU A 761 27.81 -27.28 0.22
C LEU A 761 28.11 -28.67 0.77
N LYS A 762 27.95 -29.73 -0.07
CA LYS A 762 28.21 -31.12 0.31
C LYS A 762 29.69 -31.38 0.51
N THR A 763 30.54 -30.97 -0.44
CA THR A 763 31.99 -31.22 -0.39
C THR A 763 32.70 -30.48 0.75
N ARG A 764 32.20 -29.28 1.11
CA ARG A 764 32.71 -28.51 2.24
C ARG A 764 32.11 -28.93 3.60
N GLY A 765 31.23 -29.92 3.63
CA GLY A 765 30.56 -30.39 4.86
C GLY A 765 29.65 -29.36 5.53
N ILE A 766 29.21 -28.33 4.76
CA ILE A 766 28.29 -27.29 5.27
C ILE A 766 26.85 -27.82 5.33
N TYR A 767 26.43 -28.49 4.24
CA TYR A 767 25.11 -29.08 4.13
C TYR A 767 25.17 -30.29 3.21
N ASP A 768 24.76 -31.45 3.73
CA ASP A 768 24.62 -32.69 2.95
C ASP A 768 23.18 -33.21 3.08
N PRO A 769 22.36 -33.10 2.03
CA PRO A 769 20.95 -33.55 2.10
C PRO A 769 20.79 -35.03 2.44
N ASP A 770 21.80 -35.86 2.14
CA ASP A 770 21.77 -37.31 2.40
C ASP A 770 22.06 -37.64 3.88
N LYS A 771 22.71 -36.71 4.62
CA LYS A 771 23.09 -36.89 6.03
C LYS A 771 22.17 -36.18 7.01
N ILE A 772 21.18 -35.44 6.52
CA ILE A 772 20.27 -34.72 7.39
C ILE A 772 19.40 -35.70 8.14
N GLN A 773 19.46 -35.60 9.47
CA GLN A 773 18.51 -36.28 10.34
C GLN A 773 17.27 -35.41 10.45
N LEU A 774 16.12 -35.96 10.07
CA LEU A 774 14.83 -35.30 10.18
C LEU A 774 14.06 -35.92 11.33
N THR A 775 13.49 -35.06 12.16
CA THR A 775 12.71 -35.47 13.33
C THR A 775 11.23 -35.37 13.01
N ALA A 776 10.50 -36.43 13.28
CA ALA A 776 9.04 -36.41 13.20
C ALA A 776 8.50 -35.39 14.22
N VAL A 777 7.65 -34.50 13.78
CA VAL A 777 6.91 -33.55 14.61
C VAL A 777 5.46 -33.57 14.18
N VAL A 778 4.62 -34.24 14.96
CA VAL A 778 3.20 -34.38 14.64
C VAL A 778 2.39 -33.66 15.70
N VAL A 779 1.62 -32.69 15.28
CA VAL A 779 0.61 -32.05 16.13
C VAL A 779 -0.61 -32.98 16.17
N PRO A 780 -1.03 -33.47 17.34
CA PRO A 780 -2.15 -34.41 17.44
C PRO A 780 -3.45 -33.78 16.95
N GLU A 781 -4.35 -34.61 16.38
CA GLU A 781 -5.67 -34.12 16.00
C GLU A 781 -6.49 -33.74 17.24
N PRO A 782 -7.32 -32.69 17.17
CA PRO A 782 -8.24 -32.39 18.24
C PRO A 782 -9.25 -33.52 18.41
N PRO A 783 -9.75 -33.73 19.64
CA PRO A 783 -10.76 -34.80 19.90
C PRO A 783 -12.02 -34.56 19.05
N LYS A 784 -12.60 -35.64 18.55
CA LYS A 784 -13.81 -35.61 17.69
C LYS A 784 -15.12 -35.28 18.43
N VAL A 785 -15.11 -35.18 19.74
CA VAL A 785 -16.32 -35.08 20.58
C VAL A 785 -16.30 -33.75 21.35
N SER A 786 -17.39 -33.05 21.20
CA SER A 786 -17.96 -31.93 21.98
C SER A 786 -16.99 -31.02 22.76
N GLN A 787 -17.13 -29.76 22.51
CA GLN A 787 -16.50 -28.69 23.31
C GLN A 787 -16.84 -28.85 24.80
N PRO A 788 -15.86 -29.12 25.67
CA PRO A 788 -16.09 -29.24 27.09
C PRO A 788 -16.37 -27.86 27.76
N PHE A 789 -16.26 -26.77 26.99
CA PHE A 789 -16.32 -25.41 27.50
C PHE A 789 -17.41 -24.58 26.81
N SER A 790 -18.29 -24.02 27.60
CA SER A 790 -19.23 -22.99 27.15
C SER A 790 -18.51 -21.62 27.18
N LEU A 791 -18.27 -21.01 26.04
CA LEU A 791 -17.66 -19.67 26.00
C LEU A 791 -18.39 -18.61 26.82
N PRO A 792 -19.75 -18.54 26.79
CA PRO A 792 -20.49 -17.63 27.67
C PRO A 792 -20.27 -17.88 29.17
N ASP A 793 -20.03 -19.13 29.58
CA ASP A 793 -19.79 -19.45 31.00
C ASP A 793 -18.33 -19.14 31.38
N LEU A 794 -17.36 -19.38 30.49
CA LEU A 794 -15.97 -18.99 30.70
C LEU A 794 -15.84 -17.46 30.85
N ALA A 795 -16.55 -16.68 30.05
CA ALA A 795 -16.53 -15.22 30.10
C ALA A 795 -17.08 -14.63 31.42
N LYS A 796 -17.86 -15.40 32.17
CA LYS A 796 -18.36 -15.00 33.52
C LYS A 796 -17.34 -15.22 34.64
N LEU A 797 -16.30 -16.01 34.39
CA LEU A 797 -15.27 -16.32 35.40
C LEU A 797 -14.33 -15.12 35.60
N LYS A 798 -14.02 -14.85 36.87
CA LYS A 798 -13.03 -13.83 37.21
C LYS A 798 -11.61 -14.44 37.12
N GLY A 799 -10.83 -13.99 36.15
CA GLY A 799 -9.45 -14.41 35.98
C GLY A 799 -8.48 -13.74 36.98
N ASP A 800 -7.43 -14.48 37.34
CA ASP A 800 -6.32 -14.00 38.16
C ASP A 800 -5.07 -13.83 37.30
N THR A 801 -4.59 -12.61 37.15
CA THR A 801 -3.45 -12.27 36.30
C THR A 801 -2.12 -12.89 36.76
N LYS A 802 -1.93 -13.14 38.06
CA LYS A 802 -0.71 -13.74 38.60
C LYS A 802 -0.67 -15.24 38.28
N ARG A 803 -1.78 -15.96 38.49
CA ARG A 803 -1.87 -17.36 38.08
C ARG A 803 -1.80 -17.49 36.58
N GLY A 804 -2.48 -16.62 35.85
CA GLY A 804 -2.42 -16.56 34.39
C GLY A 804 -1.00 -16.38 33.84
N ALA A 805 -0.17 -15.57 34.49
CA ALA A 805 1.23 -15.39 34.12
C ALA A 805 2.05 -16.69 34.23
N LEU A 806 1.79 -17.51 35.25
CA LEU A 806 2.47 -18.79 35.42
C LEU A 806 2.04 -19.81 34.37
N ILE A 807 0.74 -19.87 34.09
CA ILE A 807 0.18 -20.81 33.10
C ILE A 807 0.56 -20.41 31.66
N ALA A 808 0.60 -19.11 31.38
CA ALA A 808 0.95 -18.56 30.06
C ALA A 808 2.40 -18.87 29.66
N THR A 809 3.26 -19.38 30.55
CA THR A 809 4.59 -19.88 30.17
C THR A 809 4.52 -21.00 29.14
N ALA A 810 3.43 -21.77 29.12
CA ALA A 810 3.18 -22.75 28.05
C ALA A 810 2.99 -22.09 26.67
N CYS A 811 2.42 -20.89 26.62
CA CYS A 811 2.23 -20.15 25.38
C CYS A 811 3.56 -19.69 24.77
N TYR A 812 4.60 -19.47 25.59
CA TYR A 812 5.91 -19.00 25.15
C TYR A 812 6.66 -20.01 24.27
N THR A 813 6.26 -21.28 24.29
CA THR A 813 6.80 -22.30 23.39
C THR A 813 6.45 -22.05 21.92
N CYS A 814 5.41 -21.25 21.67
CA CYS A 814 4.92 -20.96 20.33
C CYS A 814 4.75 -19.47 20.06
N HIS A 815 4.42 -18.66 21.05
CA HIS A 815 4.09 -17.25 20.90
C HIS A 815 5.08 -16.34 21.61
N ARG A 816 5.29 -15.16 21.03
CA ARG A 816 5.94 -14.05 21.74
C ARG A 816 4.88 -13.28 22.52
N VAL A 817 5.22 -12.92 23.77
CA VAL A 817 4.42 -12.07 24.66
C VAL A 817 5.38 -11.08 25.35
N GLY A 818 5.38 -9.84 24.89
CA GLY A 818 6.38 -8.86 25.32
C GLY A 818 7.79 -9.22 24.86
N LYS A 819 8.68 -9.53 25.80
CA LYS A 819 10.06 -9.95 25.51
C LYS A 819 10.28 -11.46 25.61
N GLU A 820 9.26 -12.19 26.04
CA GLU A 820 9.33 -13.63 26.29
C GLU A 820 8.76 -14.43 25.14
N GLY A 821 9.25 -15.66 24.96
CA GLY A 821 8.72 -16.63 24.01
C GLY A 821 9.38 -16.62 22.63
N VAL A 822 8.80 -17.37 21.71
CA VAL A 822 9.29 -17.57 20.34
C VAL A 822 8.25 -17.12 19.30
N GLU A 823 8.73 -16.81 18.10
CA GLU A 823 7.88 -16.37 16.98
C GLU A 823 7.51 -17.57 16.07
N PHE A 824 6.88 -18.61 16.64
CA PHE A 824 6.31 -19.70 15.87
C PHE A 824 4.84 -19.44 15.57
N GLY A 825 4.05 -19.01 16.55
CA GLY A 825 2.70 -18.49 16.40
C GLY A 825 2.67 -16.96 16.28
N PRO A 826 1.48 -16.35 16.10
CA PRO A 826 1.30 -14.91 16.13
C PRO A 826 1.85 -14.28 17.42
N ASP A 827 2.41 -13.06 17.32
CA ASP A 827 2.80 -12.28 18.49
C ASP A 827 1.54 -11.84 19.26
N LEU A 828 1.46 -12.23 20.53
CA LEU A 828 0.32 -11.92 21.40
C LEU A 828 0.50 -10.59 22.17
N THR A 829 1.63 -9.90 21.99
CA THR A 829 1.90 -8.61 22.65
C THR A 829 0.87 -7.58 22.22
N GLY A 830 0.08 -7.08 23.18
CA GLY A 830 -1.00 -6.13 22.91
C GLY A 830 -2.18 -6.70 22.11
N TRP A 831 -2.13 -7.95 21.63
CA TRP A 831 -3.24 -8.54 20.89
C TRP A 831 -4.46 -8.75 21.77
N ALA A 832 -4.31 -9.48 22.87
CA ALA A 832 -5.43 -9.85 23.73
C ALA A 832 -6.09 -8.64 24.44
N SER A 833 -5.34 -7.56 24.69
CA SER A 833 -5.89 -6.32 25.25
C SER A 833 -6.83 -5.60 24.29
N ARG A 834 -6.66 -5.81 22.98
CA ARG A 834 -7.48 -5.20 21.92
C ARG A 834 -8.64 -6.09 21.47
N GLN A 835 -8.70 -7.35 21.95
CA GLN A 835 -9.75 -8.29 21.56
C GLN A 835 -10.87 -8.36 22.61
N PRO A 836 -12.13 -8.62 22.22
CA PRO A 836 -13.18 -9.05 23.12
C PRO A 836 -12.75 -10.32 23.89
N LEU A 837 -13.22 -10.46 25.11
CA LEU A 837 -12.83 -11.59 25.96
C LEU A 837 -13.21 -12.94 25.36
N ASP A 838 -14.38 -13.04 24.76
CA ASP A 838 -14.87 -14.24 24.08
C ASP A 838 -13.99 -14.66 22.89
N VAL A 839 -13.46 -13.68 22.14
CA VAL A 839 -12.50 -13.93 21.05
C VAL A 839 -11.20 -14.49 21.59
N VAL A 840 -10.66 -13.92 22.68
CA VAL A 840 -9.44 -14.43 23.32
C VAL A 840 -9.65 -15.85 23.82
N LEU A 841 -10.76 -16.11 24.52
CA LEU A 841 -11.09 -17.43 25.03
C LEU A 841 -11.30 -18.45 23.89
N ARG A 842 -12.04 -18.07 22.86
CA ARG A 842 -12.29 -18.91 21.70
C ARG A 842 -11.01 -19.31 20.97
N SER A 843 -10.08 -18.36 20.78
CA SER A 843 -8.80 -18.64 20.12
C SER A 843 -7.95 -19.69 20.86
N ILE A 844 -8.14 -19.84 22.17
CA ILE A 844 -7.46 -20.86 22.97
C ILE A 844 -8.25 -22.18 22.97
N VAL A 845 -9.58 -22.10 23.05
CA VAL A 845 -10.46 -23.27 23.09
C VAL A 845 -10.57 -23.96 21.72
N GLU A 846 -10.72 -23.16 20.66
CA GLU A 846 -10.94 -23.61 19.27
C GLU A 846 -9.91 -23.02 18.30
N PRO A 847 -8.61 -23.30 18.44
CA PRO A 847 -7.57 -22.64 17.67
C PRO A 847 -7.62 -22.93 16.15
N SER A 848 -8.42 -23.91 15.74
CA SER A 848 -8.64 -24.24 14.32
C SER A 848 -9.85 -23.53 13.73
N ALA A 849 -10.68 -22.89 14.56
CA ALA A 849 -11.84 -22.15 14.09
C ALA A 849 -11.42 -20.96 13.22
N ASP A 850 -10.22 -20.42 13.53
CA ASP A 850 -9.64 -19.31 12.81
C ASP A 850 -8.11 -19.30 12.90
N ILE A 851 -7.48 -19.37 11.74
CA ILE A 851 -6.01 -19.42 11.64
C ILE A 851 -5.54 -18.10 11.05
N ALA A 852 -4.78 -17.35 11.83
CA ALA A 852 -4.21 -16.09 11.37
C ALA A 852 -3.43 -16.26 10.05
N HIS A 853 -3.57 -15.30 9.14
CA HIS A 853 -2.87 -15.32 7.86
C HIS A 853 -1.35 -15.49 8.04
N GLY A 854 -0.74 -16.35 7.22
CA GLY A 854 0.69 -16.68 7.33
C GLY A 854 1.03 -17.77 8.35
N PHE A 855 0.04 -18.26 9.13
CA PHE A 855 0.23 -19.31 10.13
C PHE A 855 -0.48 -20.62 9.78
N ALA A 856 -0.91 -20.80 8.54
CA ALA A 856 -1.47 -22.06 8.06
C ALA A 856 -0.42 -23.16 8.10
N GLY A 857 -0.74 -24.23 8.83
CA GLY A 857 0.11 -25.40 8.95
C GLY A 857 0.16 -26.25 7.68
N HIS A 858 1.29 -26.92 7.47
CA HIS A 858 1.48 -27.91 6.42
C HIS A 858 1.94 -29.25 7.02
N GLU A 859 1.57 -30.31 6.35
CA GLU A 859 2.09 -31.65 6.59
C GLU A 859 3.05 -32.03 5.48
N LEU A 860 4.26 -32.44 5.84
CA LEU A 860 5.20 -33.10 4.96
C LEU A 860 5.27 -34.58 5.35
N THR A 861 4.87 -35.45 4.44
CA THR A 861 5.08 -36.89 4.58
C THR A 861 6.32 -37.26 3.76
N LEU A 862 7.31 -37.82 4.41
CA LEU A 862 8.56 -38.22 3.77
C LEU A 862 8.47 -39.65 3.20
N LYS A 863 9.40 -40.01 2.30
CA LYS A 863 9.45 -41.34 1.66
C LYS A 863 9.76 -42.48 2.64
N ASP A 864 10.41 -42.13 3.76
CA ASP A 864 10.69 -43.09 4.86
C ASP A 864 9.53 -43.18 5.87
N GLY A 865 8.42 -42.48 5.63
CA GLY A 865 7.24 -42.50 6.50
C GLY A 865 7.29 -41.45 7.61
N THR A 866 8.36 -40.68 7.75
CA THR A 866 8.43 -39.57 8.72
C THR A 866 7.39 -38.50 8.36
N VAL A 867 6.65 -38.03 9.37
CA VAL A 867 5.66 -36.94 9.21
C VAL A 867 6.12 -35.72 9.98
N ILE A 868 6.09 -34.56 9.32
CA ILE A 868 6.49 -33.28 9.89
C ILE A 868 5.37 -32.27 9.68
N HIS A 869 4.79 -31.79 10.77
CA HIS A 869 3.85 -30.67 10.78
C HIS A 869 4.58 -29.37 11.11
N GLY A 870 4.26 -28.29 10.41
CA GLY A 870 4.86 -26.98 10.69
C GLY A 870 4.42 -25.89 9.73
N LEU A 871 5.02 -24.72 9.93
CA LEU A 871 4.90 -23.57 9.01
C LEU A 871 5.97 -23.70 7.92
N LEU A 872 5.59 -23.55 6.68
CA LEU A 872 6.56 -23.45 5.59
C LEU A 872 7.19 -22.04 5.61
N LEU A 873 8.48 -21.99 5.93
CA LEU A 873 9.27 -20.76 5.81
C LEU A 873 9.80 -20.57 4.39
N ALA A 874 10.10 -21.68 3.69
CA ALA A 874 10.49 -21.66 2.30
C ALA A 874 9.98 -22.91 1.59
N ASP A 875 9.38 -22.75 0.41
CA ASP A 875 8.95 -23.84 -0.46
C ASP A 875 9.91 -24.00 -1.67
N ALA A 876 11.19 -24.05 -1.38
CA ALA A 876 12.26 -24.27 -2.34
C ALA A 876 12.85 -25.68 -2.18
N ASP A 877 14.01 -25.97 -2.72
CA ASP A 877 14.80 -27.17 -2.40
C ASP A 877 16.10 -26.78 -1.70
N PRO A 878 16.21 -27.03 -0.38
CA PRO A 878 15.29 -27.76 0.49
C PRO A 878 14.05 -26.95 0.88
N VAL A 879 12.96 -27.66 1.22
CA VAL A 879 11.84 -27.07 1.92
C VAL A 879 12.28 -26.75 3.35
N ILE A 880 12.04 -25.52 3.81
CA ILE A 880 12.30 -25.13 5.19
C ILE A 880 10.96 -25.09 5.92
N ILE A 881 10.84 -25.95 6.94
CA ILE A 881 9.65 -26.04 7.77
C ILE A 881 10.01 -25.76 9.22
N MET A 882 9.23 -24.91 9.87
CA MET A 882 9.36 -24.63 11.29
C MET A 882 8.22 -25.30 12.04
N SER A 883 8.53 -26.17 12.96
CA SER A 883 7.60 -26.93 13.79
C SER A 883 7.44 -26.30 15.17
N THR A 884 6.49 -26.82 15.94
CA THR A 884 6.22 -26.41 17.33
C THR A 884 7.51 -26.35 18.15
N GLY A 885 7.66 -25.33 18.98
CA GLY A 885 8.88 -25.07 19.74
C GLY A 885 9.97 -24.36 18.94
N GLY A 886 9.66 -23.86 17.73
CA GLY A 886 10.62 -23.17 16.87
C GLY A 886 11.64 -24.09 16.19
N ILE A 887 11.42 -25.40 16.21
CA ILE A 887 12.29 -26.39 15.58
C ILE A 887 12.24 -26.21 14.06
N THR A 888 13.33 -25.72 13.50
CA THR A 888 13.44 -25.50 12.05
C THR A 888 14.18 -26.67 11.41
N GLN A 889 13.57 -27.29 10.40
CA GLN A 889 14.16 -28.39 9.66
C GLN A 889 14.25 -28.05 8.17
N THR A 890 15.34 -28.46 7.55
CA THR A 890 15.58 -28.34 6.12
C THR A 890 15.33 -29.68 5.46
N VAL A 891 14.24 -29.80 4.71
CA VAL A 891 13.77 -31.07 4.13
C VAL A 891 14.05 -31.08 2.63
N PRO A 892 15.01 -31.91 2.15
CA PRO A 892 15.25 -32.05 0.71
C PRO A 892 14.00 -32.48 -0.03
N LYS A 893 13.65 -31.81 -1.15
CA LYS A 893 12.44 -32.17 -1.92
C LYS A 893 12.41 -33.61 -2.39
N ASN A 894 13.58 -34.18 -2.72
CA ASN A 894 13.68 -35.57 -3.14
C ASN A 894 13.30 -36.58 -2.05
N ARG A 895 13.28 -36.17 -0.76
CA ARG A 895 12.83 -36.99 0.36
C ARG A 895 11.33 -36.85 0.64
N ILE A 896 10.68 -35.82 0.12
CA ILE A 896 9.25 -35.59 0.33
C ILE A 896 8.46 -36.53 -0.58
N LYS A 897 7.53 -37.29 -0.01
CA LYS A 897 6.55 -38.09 -0.70
C LYS A 897 5.29 -37.27 -1.02
N GLU A 898 4.83 -36.51 -0.04
CA GLU A 898 3.61 -35.70 -0.13
C GLU A 898 3.77 -34.42 0.69
N LYS A 899 3.23 -33.32 0.19
CA LYS A 899 3.10 -32.05 0.87
C LYS A 899 1.66 -31.56 0.73
N LYS A 900 0.99 -31.29 1.85
CA LYS A 900 -0.40 -30.82 1.84
C LYS A 900 -0.63 -29.78 2.95
N PRO A 901 -1.62 -28.87 2.78
CA PRO A 901 -2.11 -28.05 3.88
C PRO A 901 -2.65 -28.93 4.99
N LEU A 902 -2.39 -28.58 6.24
CA LEU A 902 -2.86 -29.35 7.40
C LEU A 902 -4.37 -29.21 7.61
N GLY A 903 -4.99 -28.11 7.12
CA GLY A 903 -6.42 -27.85 7.24
C GLY A 903 -6.90 -27.55 8.66
N ARG A 904 -5.97 -27.42 9.63
CA ARG A 904 -6.22 -27.09 11.03
C ARG A 904 -5.02 -26.36 11.63
N SER A 905 -5.23 -25.76 12.81
CA SER A 905 -4.17 -25.07 13.53
C SER A 905 -3.05 -26.00 13.98
N LEU A 906 -1.83 -25.47 14.04
CA LEU A 906 -0.67 -26.08 14.71
C LEU A 906 -0.73 -25.85 16.23
N MET A 907 -1.58 -24.98 16.72
CA MET A 907 -1.82 -24.74 18.15
C MET A 907 -2.71 -25.86 18.71
N LEU A 908 -2.36 -26.38 19.86
CA LEU A 908 -3.19 -27.31 20.60
C LEU A 908 -4.39 -26.57 21.21
N SER A 909 -5.57 -27.22 21.23
CA SER A 909 -6.73 -26.68 21.93
C SER A 909 -6.54 -26.71 23.45
N ALA A 910 -7.35 -25.94 24.17
CA ALA A 910 -7.38 -25.93 25.63
C ALA A 910 -7.54 -27.34 26.21
N GLU A 911 -8.41 -28.15 25.61
CA GLU A 911 -8.66 -29.55 26.00
C GLU A 911 -7.39 -30.41 25.80
N GLN A 912 -6.72 -30.27 24.66
CA GLN A 912 -5.46 -31.00 24.39
C GLN A 912 -4.33 -30.61 25.34
N MET A 913 -4.37 -29.37 25.85
CA MET A 913 -3.41 -28.86 26.83
C MET A 913 -3.81 -29.19 28.28
N GLY A 914 -4.97 -29.82 28.49
CA GLY A 914 -5.48 -30.18 29.79
C GLY A 914 -5.90 -28.97 30.65
N MET A 915 -6.26 -27.85 30.03
CA MET A 915 -6.63 -26.61 30.74
C MET A 915 -8.09 -26.66 31.19
N GLY A 916 -8.30 -26.27 32.44
CA GLY A 916 -9.64 -26.12 33.00
C GLY A 916 -10.25 -24.72 32.81
N PRO A 917 -11.56 -24.54 33.10
CA PRO A 917 -12.25 -23.27 32.89
C PRO A 917 -11.60 -22.08 33.62
N GLN A 918 -11.13 -22.27 34.85
CA GLN A 918 -10.52 -21.19 35.63
C GLN A 918 -9.14 -20.80 35.06
N GLU A 919 -8.36 -21.76 34.60
CA GLU A 919 -7.07 -21.54 34.00
C GLU A 919 -7.19 -20.73 32.69
N LEU A 920 -8.23 -21.01 31.90
CA LEU A 920 -8.53 -20.25 30.69
C LEU A 920 -8.89 -18.79 31.01
N ALA A 921 -9.68 -18.55 32.02
CA ALA A 921 -10.00 -17.21 32.49
C ALA A 921 -8.76 -16.48 33.02
N ASP A 922 -7.87 -17.16 33.74
CA ASP A 922 -6.63 -16.62 34.29
C ASP A 922 -5.65 -16.22 33.16
N ILE A 923 -5.45 -17.09 32.15
CA ILE A 923 -4.60 -16.81 30.97
C ILE A 923 -5.17 -15.62 30.20
N ALA A 924 -6.47 -15.61 29.93
CA ALA A 924 -7.10 -14.51 29.20
C ALA A 924 -6.93 -13.17 29.96
N ALA A 925 -7.12 -13.19 31.29
CA ALA A 925 -6.87 -12.02 32.14
C ALA A 925 -5.42 -11.54 32.06
N PHE A 926 -4.44 -12.44 32.12
CA PHE A 926 -3.02 -12.10 32.01
C PHE A 926 -2.68 -11.53 30.62
N LEU A 927 -3.04 -12.22 29.53
CA LEU A 927 -2.71 -11.78 28.18
C LEU A 927 -3.31 -10.40 27.86
N ARG A 928 -4.44 -10.07 28.45
CA ARG A 928 -5.07 -8.75 28.31
C ARG A 928 -4.35 -7.63 29.07
N THR A 929 -3.35 -7.95 29.89
CA THR A 929 -2.46 -6.94 30.53
C THR A 929 -1.17 -6.69 29.72
N LYS A 930 -0.95 -7.44 28.67
CA LYS A 930 0.22 -7.36 27.81
C LYS A 930 -0.14 -6.74 26.47
#